data_3d8217de998b8184e000642408c3dc6a
#
_entry.id   3d8217de998b8184e000642408c3dc6a
#
_cell.length_a   1.000
_cell.length_b   1.000
_cell.length_c   1.000
_cell.angle_alpha   90.00
_cell.angle_beta   90.00
_cell.angle_gamma   90.00
#
_symmetry.space_group_name_H-M   'P 1'
#
loop_
_entity.id
_entity.type
_entity.pdbx_description
1 polymer ?
#
loop_
_entity_poly.entity_id
_entity_poly.type
_entity_poly.pdbx_seq_one_letter_code
_entity_poly.pdbx_strand_id
1 'polypeptide(L)'
;MRFILFFVFFSIQIAIGQDIFVKGRIFSEGQPLESASVMIKGTNKGVITDSYGQFSFNFTKIKNPKLFISYLGNKTIIKKIHSTITDFGIIEMEIDSSLEEVVISGTLRPVFKVDSPVPVDVYSQSFFKANPTPSVFEALENVNGVRPQLNCSVCNTGDIHINGQEGSYTMILIDGLPIVSGLSTVYGLSGIPQSLIERIEIVKGPASTLYGSEAIGGVINLITKLPENTSKLSLDSFTSGWGESNTDLGFKYTLSKKTTGLLGINYFNYSNPIDNNEDGFTDLTLQDRFSVFNKLSFGNNFSLATRFVYEDRWGGEMKWMPKYRGGDIIYGESIYTSRYEIFGNYQLNQDVSFEFSFNDHNQNSVYGTTLFNADQTIGFGQIKWDKTLKNNDFMLGLAYRYTYYDDNTTATFEENTRSNSPSITHLPGVFIQNQTNINTNNTLLLGLRYDYNSIHGNILTPRLNYKINNNDKTSILRISAGTGYRVAQVFTEDHASLTGAREVIFLEDLNPEKSWNVNLNYVKKFYLSQGIIFDLDFSVFSTQFSNKIIPDYDTDPNKIIYSNLSGKSTSNGISSNVNLLAYDGLRINLGMTFIDSNIEEKGVKTRPYLTERFQGVWKIQKKWNSNNLVLDFTGTITGPLKLPTLSSLDPRPINSKSFNIINMQLTKVWKGVFESYGGIKNILNFTPSANSIARSFDPFDKQVIYDNQGIAISTPNNPYALTFDPSYVYASNQGVRFFFGLRWKYD
;
A
#
# COMPACT_ATOMS: atom_id res chain seq x y z
N MET A 1 18.87 -90.62 -22.28
CA MET A 1 18.56 -89.30 -21.58
C MET A 1 18.70 -88.20 -22.64
N ARG A 2 17.61 -87.68 -23.18
CA ARG A 2 17.57 -86.69 -24.23
C ARG A 2 17.22 -85.33 -23.59
N PHE A 3 18.12 -84.34 -23.66
CA PHE A 3 17.86 -82.98 -23.27
C PHE A 3 17.24 -82.22 -24.44
N ILE A 4 16.05 -81.69 -24.28
CA ILE A 4 15.39 -80.77 -25.22
C ILE A 4 15.68 -79.36 -24.77
N LEU A 5 16.43 -78.59 -25.60
CA LEU A 5 16.62 -77.17 -25.45
C LEU A 5 15.41 -76.44 -26.03
N PHE A 6 14.69 -75.67 -25.18
CA PHE A 6 13.62 -74.78 -25.60
C PHE A 6 14.23 -73.40 -25.88
N PHE A 7 14.26 -72.99 -27.15
CA PHE A 7 14.63 -71.63 -27.54
C PHE A 7 13.37 -70.72 -27.46
N VAL A 8 13.31 -69.81 -26.51
CA VAL A 8 12.25 -68.78 -26.46
C VAL A 8 12.73 -67.55 -27.26
N PHE A 9 12.10 -67.34 -28.44
CA PHE A 9 12.27 -66.12 -29.22
C PHE A 9 11.53 -64.98 -28.56
N PHE A 10 12.26 -64.07 -27.96
CA PHE A 10 11.72 -62.80 -27.49
C PHE A 10 11.66 -61.83 -28.68
N SER A 11 10.50 -61.66 -29.32
CA SER A 11 10.28 -60.61 -30.32
C SER A 11 10.17 -59.25 -29.65
N ILE A 12 11.27 -58.47 -29.67
CA ILE A 12 11.25 -57.03 -29.30
C ILE A 12 10.47 -56.32 -30.41
N GLN A 13 9.22 -55.97 -30.16
CA GLN A 13 8.49 -55.00 -30.97
C GLN A 13 9.07 -53.60 -30.66
N ILE A 14 9.91 -53.09 -31.54
CA ILE A 14 10.30 -51.68 -31.57
C ILE A 14 9.04 -50.92 -32.01
N ALA A 15 8.34 -50.31 -31.04
CA ALA A 15 7.28 -49.35 -31.34
C ALA A 15 7.92 -48.11 -31.95
N ILE A 16 7.99 -48.02 -33.26
CA ILE A 16 8.34 -46.79 -33.97
C ILE A 16 7.21 -45.81 -33.71
N GLY A 17 7.43 -44.88 -32.79
CA GLY A 17 6.49 -43.79 -32.51
C GLY A 17 6.29 -42.99 -33.80
N GLN A 18 5.05 -42.86 -34.24
CA GLN A 18 4.69 -42.07 -35.42
C GLN A 18 4.92 -40.56 -35.09
N ASP A 19 5.82 -39.91 -35.80
CA ASP A 19 6.08 -38.48 -35.65
C ASP A 19 4.95 -37.66 -36.28
N ILE A 20 4.59 -36.59 -35.60
CA ILE A 20 3.59 -35.61 -36.05
C ILE A 20 4.37 -34.34 -36.43
N PHE A 21 4.13 -33.84 -37.64
CA PHE A 21 4.66 -32.58 -38.13
C PHE A 21 3.61 -31.48 -38.00
N VAL A 22 4.01 -30.33 -37.41
CA VAL A 22 3.15 -29.17 -37.29
C VAL A 22 3.87 -27.94 -37.84
N LYS A 23 3.12 -27.06 -38.53
CA LYS A 23 3.59 -25.78 -39.06
C LYS A 23 2.48 -24.75 -39.05
N GLY A 24 2.86 -23.48 -39.17
CA GLY A 24 1.94 -22.35 -39.25
C GLY A 24 2.65 -21.01 -39.13
N ARG A 25 1.88 -19.93 -39.04
CA ARG A 25 2.36 -18.55 -38.85
C ARG A 25 1.58 -17.91 -37.74
N ILE A 26 2.26 -17.16 -36.89
CA ILE A 26 1.66 -16.42 -35.78
C ILE A 26 1.69 -14.92 -36.10
N PHE A 27 0.53 -14.28 -35.99
CA PHE A 27 0.33 -12.85 -36.22
C PHE A 27 -0.37 -12.22 -35.03
N SER A 28 -0.25 -10.91 -34.86
CA SER A 28 -1.07 -10.07 -33.99
C SER A 28 -1.26 -8.73 -34.67
N GLU A 29 -2.48 -8.22 -34.72
CA GLU A 29 -2.85 -6.98 -35.44
C GLU A 29 -2.33 -6.94 -36.90
N GLY A 30 -2.36 -8.09 -37.57
CA GLY A 30 -1.91 -8.23 -38.95
C GLY A 30 -0.38 -8.18 -39.13
N GLN A 31 0.42 -8.12 -38.04
CA GLN A 31 1.88 -8.18 -38.09
C GLN A 31 2.40 -9.53 -37.64
N PRO A 32 3.47 -10.08 -38.29
CA PRO A 32 4.07 -11.32 -37.89
C PRO A 32 4.72 -11.20 -36.50
N LEU A 33 4.48 -12.17 -35.62
CA LEU A 33 5.10 -12.23 -34.29
C LEU A 33 6.38 -13.04 -34.34
N GLU A 34 7.52 -12.39 -34.25
CA GLU A 34 8.83 -13.04 -34.05
C GLU A 34 8.98 -13.48 -32.59
N SER A 35 9.62 -14.66 -32.38
CA SER A 35 9.89 -15.22 -31.05
C SER A 35 8.64 -15.63 -30.25
N ALA A 36 7.48 -15.82 -30.87
CA ALA A 36 6.33 -16.44 -30.22
C ALA A 36 6.64 -17.92 -29.90
N SER A 37 6.37 -18.34 -28.67
CA SER A 37 6.60 -19.71 -28.21
C SER A 37 5.48 -20.63 -28.69
N VAL A 38 5.83 -21.68 -29.39
CA VAL A 38 4.91 -22.71 -29.92
C VAL A 38 5.34 -24.06 -29.39
N MET A 39 4.57 -24.65 -28.49
CA MET A 39 4.92 -25.90 -27.78
C MET A 39 3.81 -26.92 -27.81
N ILE A 40 4.17 -28.18 -27.61
CA ILE A 40 3.18 -29.24 -27.34
C ILE A 40 2.86 -29.23 -25.84
N LYS A 41 1.60 -28.97 -25.48
CA LYS A 41 1.16 -28.84 -24.10
C LYS A 41 1.50 -30.07 -23.27
N GLY A 42 2.23 -29.87 -22.16
CA GLY A 42 2.65 -30.94 -21.25
C GLY A 42 3.94 -31.67 -21.67
N THR A 43 4.68 -31.11 -22.62
CA THR A 43 6.00 -31.66 -23.07
C THR A 43 7.01 -30.50 -23.14
N ASN A 44 8.30 -30.84 -23.32
CA ASN A 44 9.36 -29.88 -23.59
C ASN A 44 9.63 -29.70 -25.09
N LYS A 45 8.73 -30.17 -25.97
CA LYS A 45 8.86 -30.08 -27.42
C LYS A 45 8.16 -28.82 -27.94
N GLY A 46 8.89 -27.99 -28.66
CA GLY A 46 8.39 -26.76 -29.27
C GLY A 46 9.51 -25.97 -29.92
N VAL A 47 9.13 -24.88 -30.55
CA VAL A 47 10.01 -23.92 -31.23
C VAL A 47 9.52 -22.50 -30.94
N ILE A 48 10.34 -21.51 -31.28
CA ILE A 48 9.94 -20.11 -31.37
C ILE A 48 9.72 -19.74 -32.84
N THR A 49 8.86 -18.79 -33.12
CA THR A 49 8.63 -18.27 -34.49
C THR A 49 9.81 -17.42 -34.96
N ASP A 50 10.06 -17.44 -36.25
CA ASP A 50 11.04 -16.58 -36.92
C ASP A 50 10.51 -15.14 -37.15
N SER A 51 11.31 -14.27 -37.82
CA SER A 51 10.94 -12.89 -38.14
C SER A 51 9.71 -12.73 -39.03
N TYR A 52 9.27 -13.81 -39.70
CA TYR A 52 8.04 -13.85 -40.50
C TYR A 52 6.87 -14.48 -39.74
N GLY A 53 7.05 -14.71 -38.43
CA GLY A 53 6.07 -15.38 -37.56
C GLY A 53 5.92 -16.88 -37.84
N GLN A 54 6.81 -17.50 -38.63
CA GLN A 54 6.66 -18.92 -39.07
C GLN A 54 7.21 -19.87 -38.00
N PHE A 55 6.55 -21.01 -37.85
CA PHE A 55 7.04 -22.11 -37.03
C PHE A 55 6.84 -23.46 -37.77
N SER A 56 7.75 -24.41 -37.55
CA SER A 56 7.59 -25.79 -37.97
C SER A 56 8.46 -26.70 -37.13
N PHE A 57 7.91 -27.85 -36.68
CA PHE A 57 8.67 -28.86 -35.94
C PHE A 57 7.95 -30.22 -35.91
N ASN A 58 8.74 -31.27 -35.61
CA ASN A 58 8.26 -32.62 -35.39
C ASN A 58 8.24 -32.97 -33.91
N PHE A 59 7.26 -33.77 -33.50
CA PHE A 59 7.23 -34.39 -32.18
C PHE A 59 6.62 -35.80 -32.23
N THR A 60 7.02 -36.68 -31.32
CA THR A 60 6.50 -38.02 -31.21
C THR A 60 5.07 -38.02 -30.72
N LYS A 61 4.18 -38.77 -31.38
CA LYS A 61 2.73 -38.81 -31.10
C LYS A 61 2.44 -39.14 -29.64
N ILE A 62 1.66 -38.25 -29.00
CA ILE A 62 1.14 -38.41 -27.63
C ILE A 62 -0.40 -38.46 -27.68
N LYS A 63 -1.03 -38.94 -26.61
CA LYS A 63 -2.50 -39.00 -26.51
C LYS A 63 -3.09 -37.57 -26.44
N ASN A 64 -4.00 -37.25 -27.37
CA ASN A 64 -4.68 -35.95 -27.46
C ASN A 64 -3.72 -34.73 -27.50
N PRO A 65 -2.78 -34.65 -28.46
CA PRO A 65 -1.82 -33.57 -28.52
C PRO A 65 -2.51 -32.21 -28.74
N LYS A 66 -2.04 -31.20 -28.03
CA LYS A 66 -2.50 -29.82 -28.18
C LYS A 66 -1.31 -28.90 -28.38
N LEU A 67 -1.40 -28.04 -29.40
CA LEU A 67 -0.47 -26.95 -29.62
C LEU A 67 -0.78 -25.83 -28.62
N PHE A 68 0.21 -25.39 -27.89
CA PHE A 68 0.16 -24.27 -26.95
C PHE A 68 0.99 -23.14 -27.53
N ILE A 69 0.36 -21.99 -27.79
CA ILE A 69 0.99 -20.83 -28.38
C ILE A 69 0.91 -19.70 -27.39
N SER A 70 2.05 -19.13 -27.04
CA SER A 70 2.13 -17.98 -26.15
C SER A 70 3.09 -16.95 -26.69
N TYR A 71 2.69 -15.72 -26.62
CA TYR A 71 3.50 -14.55 -26.87
C TYR A 71 3.17 -13.51 -25.82
N LEU A 72 4.19 -12.81 -25.37
CA LEU A 72 4.02 -11.84 -24.30
C LEU A 72 3.22 -10.63 -24.82
N GLY A 73 2.18 -10.25 -24.08
CA GLY A 73 1.25 -9.22 -24.55
C GLY A 73 0.05 -9.75 -25.33
N ASN A 74 -0.03 -11.07 -25.57
CA ASN A 74 -1.12 -11.68 -26.31
C ASN A 74 -1.79 -12.79 -25.51
N LYS A 75 -3.09 -13.00 -25.75
CA LYS A 75 -3.84 -14.11 -25.16
C LYS A 75 -3.29 -15.44 -25.65
N THR A 76 -3.01 -16.34 -24.73
CA THR A 76 -2.54 -17.69 -25.02
C THR A 76 -3.57 -18.48 -25.83
N ILE A 77 -3.13 -19.12 -26.91
CA ILE A 77 -3.97 -19.95 -27.78
C ILE A 77 -3.67 -21.43 -27.59
N ILE A 78 -4.70 -22.25 -27.52
CA ILE A 78 -4.59 -23.72 -27.49
C ILE A 78 -5.35 -24.29 -28.66
N LYS A 79 -4.64 -24.97 -29.57
CA LYS A 79 -5.22 -25.67 -30.74
C LYS A 79 -5.07 -27.19 -30.59
N LYS A 80 -6.09 -27.95 -30.95
CA LYS A 80 -6.00 -29.42 -31.02
C LYS A 80 -5.26 -29.86 -32.30
N ILE A 81 -4.47 -30.91 -32.21
CA ILE A 81 -3.77 -31.51 -33.35
C ILE A 81 -4.51 -32.81 -33.73
N HIS A 82 -5.01 -32.87 -34.94
CA HIS A 82 -5.92 -33.96 -35.37
C HIS A 82 -5.31 -34.95 -36.37
N SER A 83 -4.17 -34.62 -36.98
CA SER A 83 -3.54 -35.42 -38.03
C SER A 83 -2.02 -35.50 -37.84
N THR A 84 -1.38 -36.44 -38.59
CA THR A 84 0.08 -36.62 -38.60
C THR A 84 0.82 -35.44 -39.27
N ILE A 85 0.13 -34.69 -40.13
CA ILE A 85 0.62 -33.43 -40.71
C ILE A 85 -0.46 -32.39 -40.48
N THR A 86 -0.19 -31.35 -39.69
CA THR A 86 -1.14 -30.29 -39.39
C THR A 86 -0.53 -28.94 -39.75
N ASP A 87 -1.11 -28.30 -40.76
CA ASP A 87 -0.84 -26.91 -41.11
C ASP A 87 -1.93 -26.04 -40.49
N PHE A 88 -1.54 -25.15 -39.57
CA PHE A 88 -2.48 -24.26 -38.91
C PHE A 88 -2.74 -22.97 -39.68
N GLY A 89 -2.06 -22.75 -40.82
CA GLY A 89 -2.13 -21.49 -41.57
C GLY A 89 -1.69 -20.28 -40.73
N ILE A 90 -2.43 -19.20 -40.88
CA ILE A 90 -2.22 -18.00 -40.05
C ILE A 90 -3.06 -18.13 -38.76
N ILE A 91 -2.41 -17.97 -37.62
CA ILE A 91 -3.04 -17.92 -36.31
C ILE A 91 -2.89 -16.47 -35.81
N GLU A 92 -4.00 -15.76 -35.78
CA GLU A 92 -4.04 -14.41 -35.21
C GLU A 92 -4.14 -14.51 -33.69
N MET A 93 -3.21 -13.88 -32.97
CA MET A 93 -3.24 -13.75 -31.52
C MET A 93 -3.89 -12.43 -31.15
N GLU A 94 -4.90 -12.47 -30.32
CA GLU A 94 -5.48 -11.26 -29.73
C GLU A 94 -4.52 -10.70 -28.67
N ILE A 95 -4.37 -9.37 -28.66
CA ILE A 95 -3.66 -8.69 -27.57
C ILE A 95 -4.39 -9.03 -26.27
N ASP A 96 -3.62 -9.39 -25.27
CA ASP A 96 -4.15 -9.58 -23.92
C ASP A 96 -4.33 -8.21 -23.26
N SER A 97 -5.48 -7.60 -23.49
CA SER A 97 -5.85 -6.30 -22.88
C SER A 97 -5.88 -6.37 -21.34
N SER A 98 -5.81 -7.54 -20.75
CA SER A 98 -5.63 -7.69 -19.30
C SER A 98 -4.24 -7.27 -18.82
N LEU A 99 -3.28 -7.06 -19.73
CA LEU A 99 -1.95 -6.51 -19.43
C LEU A 99 -1.91 -4.97 -19.53
N GLU A 100 -2.95 -4.33 -20.06
CA GLU A 100 -3.11 -2.88 -20.03
C GLU A 100 -3.81 -2.48 -18.72
N GLU A 101 -3.00 -2.12 -17.72
CA GLU A 101 -3.50 -1.64 -16.44
C GLU A 101 -4.27 -0.32 -16.61
N VAL A 102 -5.56 -0.33 -16.27
CA VAL A 102 -6.39 0.88 -16.20
C VAL A 102 -6.21 1.50 -14.84
N VAL A 103 -5.95 2.80 -14.80
CA VAL A 103 -5.78 3.60 -13.58
C VAL A 103 -6.78 4.75 -13.54
N ILE A 104 -7.16 5.17 -12.34
CA ILE A 104 -8.12 6.25 -12.10
C ILE A 104 -7.47 7.37 -11.27
N SER A 105 -6.59 7.03 -10.36
CA SER A 105 -6.10 7.93 -9.30
C SER A 105 -5.33 9.15 -9.81
N GLY A 106 -4.71 9.07 -10.98
CA GLY A 106 -3.95 10.18 -11.54
C GLY A 106 -4.81 11.30 -12.14
N THR A 107 -6.00 10.97 -12.64
CA THR A 107 -6.82 11.89 -13.48
C THR A 107 -8.30 11.94 -13.09
N LEU A 108 -8.76 11.15 -12.11
CA LEU A 108 -10.18 10.89 -11.79
C LEU A 108 -10.99 10.31 -12.96
N ARG A 109 -10.30 9.79 -13.98
CA ARG A 109 -10.86 9.12 -15.15
C ARG A 109 -10.19 7.76 -15.33
N PRO A 110 -10.92 6.72 -15.75
CA PRO A 110 -10.31 5.47 -16.19
C PRO A 110 -9.49 5.71 -17.44
N VAL A 111 -8.18 5.55 -17.35
CA VAL A 111 -7.23 5.65 -18.47
C VAL A 111 -6.23 4.51 -18.41
N PHE A 112 -5.70 4.07 -19.56
CA PHE A 112 -4.59 3.12 -19.52
C PHE A 112 -3.37 3.77 -18.85
N LYS A 113 -2.67 3.02 -18.00
CA LYS A 113 -1.49 3.50 -17.27
C LYS A 113 -0.44 4.15 -18.18
N VAL A 114 -0.24 3.58 -19.37
CA VAL A 114 0.67 4.13 -20.39
C VAL A 114 0.19 5.47 -20.96
N ASP A 115 -1.11 5.71 -20.98
CA ASP A 115 -1.71 6.93 -21.49
C ASP A 115 -1.90 8.01 -20.43
N SER A 116 -1.83 7.64 -19.14
CA SER A 116 -1.91 8.60 -18.05
C SER A 116 -0.76 9.63 -18.12
N PRO A 117 -1.06 10.95 -18.10
CA PRO A 117 -0.04 12.00 -17.99
C PRO A 117 0.56 12.10 -16.57
N VAL A 118 -0.07 11.47 -15.59
CA VAL A 118 0.39 11.38 -14.21
C VAL A 118 0.97 9.99 -13.97
N PRO A 119 2.18 9.87 -13.38
CA PRO A 119 2.73 8.55 -13.03
C PRO A 119 1.87 7.89 -11.93
N VAL A 120 1.46 6.65 -12.16
CA VAL A 120 0.68 5.83 -11.22
C VAL A 120 1.33 4.47 -11.12
N ASP A 121 1.73 4.08 -9.91
CA ASP A 121 2.17 2.73 -9.62
C ASP A 121 0.95 1.86 -9.32
N VAL A 122 0.95 0.63 -9.86
CA VAL A 122 -0.16 -0.31 -9.66
C VAL A 122 0.36 -1.61 -9.07
N TYR A 123 -0.24 -2.03 -7.97
CA TYR A 123 0.07 -3.27 -7.28
C TYR A 123 -1.17 -4.17 -7.25
N SER A 124 -1.12 -5.27 -7.97
CA SER A 124 -2.22 -6.22 -8.05
C SER A 124 -2.32 -7.11 -6.80
N GLN A 125 -3.44 -7.80 -6.64
CA GLN A 125 -3.62 -8.77 -5.54
C GLN A 125 -2.50 -9.82 -5.49
N SER A 126 -1.95 -10.25 -6.64
CA SER A 126 -0.84 -11.21 -6.69
C SER A 126 0.46 -10.69 -6.06
N PHE A 127 0.63 -9.38 -5.99
CA PHE A 127 1.77 -8.76 -5.31
C PHE A 127 1.67 -8.98 -3.80
N PHE A 128 0.51 -8.72 -3.21
CA PHE A 128 0.30 -8.85 -1.77
C PHE A 128 0.23 -10.30 -1.29
N LYS A 129 -0.22 -11.23 -2.14
CA LYS A 129 -0.24 -12.65 -1.82
C LYS A 129 1.13 -13.27 -1.56
N ALA A 130 2.20 -12.65 -2.04
CA ALA A 130 3.57 -13.14 -1.86
C ALA A 130 4.12 -12.93 -0.43
N ASN A 131 3.53 -12.02 0.33
CA ASN A 131 3.85 -11.74 1.72
C ASN A 131 2.55 -11.45 2.48
N PRO A 132 1.80 -12.48 2.92
CA PRO A 132 0.52 -12.30 3.59
C PRO A 132 0.70 -11.56 4.91
N THR A 133 -0.14 -10.55 5.14
CA THR A 133 -0.12 -9.67 6.32
C THR A 133 -1.53 -9.50 6.85
N PRO A 134 -1.71 -9.19 8.15
CA PRO A 134 -3.03 -9.01 8.75
C PRO A 134 -3.72 -7.69 8.34
N SER A 135 -2.97 -6.76 7.72
CA SER A 135 -3.48 -5.45 7.32
C SER A 135 -2.88 -4.95 6.02
N VAL A 136 -3.58 -4.01 5.36
CA VAL A 136 -3.04 -3.30 4.19
C VAL A 136 -1.85 -2.43 4.58
N PHE A 137 -1.83 -1.88 5.80
CA PHE A 137 -0.71 -1.11 6.33
C PHE A 137 0.61 -1.88 6.20
N GLU A 138 0.69 -3.08 6.75
CA GLU A 138 1.89 -3.92 6.66
C GLU A 138 2.18 -4.40 5.23
N ALA A 139 1.14 -4.64 4.42
CA ALA A 139 1.30 -5.09 3.03
C ALA A 139 2.06 -4.08 2.16
N LEU A 140 1.96 -2.78 2.48
CA LEU A 140 2.63 -1.69 1.77
C LEU A 140 4.15 -1.62 2.04
N GLU A 141 4.69 -2.37 3.00
CA GLU A 141 6.14 -2.43 3.28
C GLU A 141 6.98 -2.84 2.06
N ASN A 142 6.42 -3.65 1.16
CA ASN A 142 7.11 -4.11 -0.03
C ASN A 142 6.98 -3.16 -1.24
N VAL A 143 6.43 -1.98 -1.05
CA VAL A 143 6.23 -0.97 -2.10
C VAL A 143 7.38 0.05 -2.07
N ASN A 144 8.07 0.21 -3.19
CA ASN A 144 9.20 1.14 -3.28
C ASN A 144 8.77 2.60 -3.03
N GLY A 145 9.51 3.31 -2.18
CA GLY A 145 9.22 4.70 -1.79
C GLY A 145 7.94 4.87 -0.95
N VAL A 146 7.39 3.76 -0.44
CA VAL A 146 6.28 3.75 0.52
C VAL A 146 6.73 2.95 1.73
N ARG A 147 6.63 3.52 2.91
CA ARG A 147 7.08 2.86 4.13
C ARG A 147 6.05 3.02 5.25
N PRO A 148 5.47 1.90 5.73
CA PRO A 148 4.81 1.88 7.03
C PRO A 148 5.83 2.20 8.11
N GLN A 149 5.61 3.30 8.85
CA GLN A 149 6.45 3.73 9.96
C GLN A 149 5.71 3.49 11.26
N LEU A 150 6.34 2.80 12.21
CA LEU A 150 5.86 2.70 13.58
C LEU A 150 6.26 3.95 14.36
N ASN A 151 5.34 4.49 15.15
CA ASN A 151 5.52 5.71 15.94
C ASN A 151 5.48 5.44 17.45
N CYS A 152 5.13 4.23 17.86
CA CYS A 152 5.07 3.82 19.27
C CYS A 152 5.47 2.34 19.38
N SER A 153 6.30 2.02 20.35
CA SER A 153 6.74 0.65 20.64
C SER A 153 5.66 -0.18 21.34
N VAL A 154 4.81 0.45 22.16
CA VAL A 154 3.82 -0.24 22.99
C VAL A 154 2.55 -0.56 22.21
N CYS A 155 1.93 0.42 21.57
CA CYS A 155 0.68 0.22 20.83
C CYS A 155 0.87 -0.19 19.37
N ASN A 156 2.11 -0.24 18.85
CA ASN A 156 2.49 -0.57 17.46
C ASN A 156 1.64 0.18 16.41
N THR A 157 1.30 1.41 16.70
CA THR A 157 0.63 2.31 15.75
C THR A 157 1.65 3.01 14.88
N GLY A 158 1.21 3.46 13.71
CA GLY A 158 2.08 4.14 12.78
C GLY A 158 1.30 4.71 11.60
N ASP A 159 2.02 5.31 10.68
CA ASP A 159 1.49 5.95 9.48
C ASP A 159 2.25 5.53 8.21
N ILE A 160 1.79 5.97 7.04
CA ILE A 160 2.39 5.59 5.76
C ILE A 160 3.18 6.75 5.18
N HIS A 161 4.49 6.65 5.19
CA HIS A 161 5.38 7.62 4.55
C HIS A 161 5.48 7.38 3.04
N ILE A 162 5.41 8.43 2.23
CA ILE A 162 5.69 8.38 0.78
C ILE A 162 6.88 9.29 0.46
N ASN A 163 7.93 8.73 -0.13
CA ASN A 163 9.13 9.47 -0.52
C ASN A 163 9.72 10.31 0.63
N GLY A 164 9.69 9.78 1.85
CA GLY A 164 10.18 10.45 3.06
C GLY A 164 9.27 11.58 3.56
N GLN A 165 8.06 11.71 3.06
CA GLN A 165 7.01 12.54 3.65
C GLN A 165 6.20 11.71 4.63
N GLU A 166 5.88 12.29 5.79
CA GLU A 166 5.12 11.66 6.86
C GLU A 166 3.69 11.29 6.40
N GLY A 167 3.03 10.40 7.12
CA GLY A 167 1.73 9.88 6.74
C GLY A 167 0.62 10.91 6.68
N SER A 168 0.71 11.98 7.45
CA SER A 168 -0.20 13.11 7.41
C SER A 168 -0.24 13.85 6.06
N TYR A 169 0.75 13.61 5.18
CA TYR A 169 0.79 14.12 3.79
C TYR A 169 0.34 13.10 2.75
N THR A 170 -0.13 11.94 3.19
CA THR A 170 -0.57 10.84 2.32
C THR A 170 -2.08 10.67 2.39
N MET A 171 -2.78 10.96 1.29
CA MET A 171 -4.23 10.73 1.19
C MET A 171 -4.51 9.26 0.91
N ILE A 172 -5.38 8.65 1.69
CA ILE A 172 -5.81 7.27 1.50
C ILE A 172 -7.27 7.25 1.03
N LEU A 173 -7.49 6.55 -0.09
CA LEU A 173 -8.80 6.45 -0.74
C LEU A 173 -9.26 4.98 -0.80
N ILE A 174 -10.56 4.78 -0.82
CA ILE A 174 -11.19 3.52 -1.23
C ILE A 174 -12.11 3.81 -2.42
N ASP A 175 -11.87 3.12 -3.54
CA ASP A 175 -12.59 3.34 -4.81
C ASP A 175 -12.61 4.82 -5.26
N GLY A 176 -11.52 5.56 -5.00
CA GLY A 176 -11.38 6.97 -5.36
C GLY A 176 -11.96 7.97 -4.36
N LEU A 177 -12.56 7.51 -3.27
CA LEU A 177 -13.24 8.36 -2.29
C LEU A 177 -12.40 8.53 -1.01
N PRO A 178 -12.31 9.76 -0.44
CA PRO A 178 -11.55 10.03 0.78
C PRO A 178 -12.31 9.47 1.99
N ILE A 179 -11.94 8.29 2.46
CA ILE A 179 -12.58 7.61 3.58
C ILE A 179 -11.65 7.58 4.79
N VAL A 180 -10.34 7.55 4.56
CA VAL A 180 -9.32 7.48 5.59
C VAL A 180 -8.69 8.85 5.76
N SER A 181 -8.99 9.55 6.84
CA SER A 181 -8.49 10.89 7.16
C SER A 181 -8.63 11.18 8.65
N GLY A 182 -7.82 12.07 9.21
CA GLY A 182 -7.83 12.42 10.63
C GLY A 182 -7.60 11.20 11.53
N LEU A 183 -8.47 10.96 12.52
CA LEU A 183 -8.40 9.81 13.43
C LEU A 183 -8.20 8.47 12.72
N SER A 184 -8.74 8.33 11.52
CA SER A 184 -8.64 7.09 10.77
C SER A 184 -7.32 6.90 10.02
N THR A 185 -6.45 7.89 9.98
CA THR A 185 -5.14 7.78 9.29
C THR A 185 -4.29 6.65 9.86
N VAL A 186 -4.31 6.47 11.17
CA VAL A 186 -3.59 5.41 11.88
C VAL A 186 -4.30 4.05 11.77
N TYR A 187 -5.64 4.02 11.91
CA TYR A 187 -6.40 2.77 12.04
C TYR A 187 -7.23 2.40 10.81
N GLY A 188 -7.40 3.31 9.87
CA GLY A 188 -8.33 3.15 8.74
C GLY A 188 -7.96 2.09 7.71
N LEU A 189 -6.70 1.70 7.64
CA LEU A 189 -6.21 0.61 6.79
C LEU A 189 -6.41 -0.77 7.42
N SER A 190 -6.76 -0.83 8.70
CA SER A 190 -7.13 -2.06 9.39
C SER A 190 -8.51 -2.54 8.94
N GLY A 191 -8.73 -3.85 8.96
CA GLY A 191 -10.04 -4.44 8.69
C GLY A 191 -10.57 -4.31 7.26
N ILE A 192 -9.75 -3.93 6.27
CA ILE A 192 -10.10 -4.06 4.86
C ILE A 192 -9.72 -5.48 4.44
N PRO A 193 -10.69 -6.36 4.09
CA PRO A 193 -10.37 -7.71 3.65
C PRO A 193 -9.48 -7.66 2.40
N GLN A 194 -8.23 -8.07 2.51
CA GLN A 194 -7.28 -8.02 1.39
C GLN A 194 -7.75 -8.87 0.20
N SER A 195 -8.51 -9.92 0.48
CA SER A 195 -9.12 -10.77 -0.54
C SER A 195 -10.10 -10.01 -1.46
N LEU A 196 -10.66 -8.89 -0.99
CA LEU A 196 -11.59 -8.04 -1.74
C LEU A 196 -10.92 -6.89 -2.50
N ILE A 197 -9.65 -6.63 -2.27
CA ILE A 197 -8.89 -5.64 -3.02
C ILE A 197 -8.53 -6.24 -4.38
N GLU A 198 -8.83 -5.52 -5.44
CA GLU A 198 -8.43 -5.87 -6.81
C GLU A 198 -6.99 -5.42 -7.08
N ARG A 199 -6.71 -4.14 -6.76
CA ARG A 199 -5.40 -3.52 -6.89
C ARG A 199 -5.28 -2.31 -5.98
N ILE A 200 -4.05 -1.87 -5.77
CA ILE A 200 -3.72 -0.59 -5.11
C ILE A 200 -3.04 0.30 -6.14
N GLU A 201 -3.56 1.51 -6.32
CA GLU A 201 -2.98 2.55 -7.16
C GLU A 201 -2.28 3.58 -6.27
N ILE A 202 -1.04 3.92 -6.61
CA ILE A 202 -0.24 4.88 -5.84
C ILE A 202 0.23 5.99 -6.77
N VAL A 203 -0.16 7.21 -6.45
CA VAL A 203 0.35 8.43 -7.07
C VAL A 203 1.36 9.06 -6.13
N LYS A 204 2.60 9.19 -6.56
CA LYS A 204 3.67 9.85 -5.80
C LYS A 204 3.84 11.28 -6.28
N GLY A 205 3.57 12.25 -5.41
CA GLY A 205 3.63 13.67 -5.72
C GLY A 205 2.29 14.39 -5.61
N PRO A 206 2.18 15.63 -6.11
CA PRO A 206 1.07 16.51 -5.79
C PRO A 206 -0.25 16.02 -6.42
N ALA A 207 -1.23 15.73 -5.58
CA ALA A 207 -2.57 15.34 -5.99
C ALA A 207 -3.68 16.22 -5.37
N SER A 208 -3.31 17.25 -4.61
CA SER A 208 -4.25 18.15 -3.92
C SER A 208 -5.24 18.85 -4.85
N THR A 209 -4.86 19.10 -6.11
CA THR A 209 -5.78 19.67 -7.12
C THR A 209 -7.01 18.80 -7.37
N LEU A 210 -6.91 17.49 -7.24
CA LEU A 210 -8.06 16.57 -7.40
C LEU A 210 -8.73 16.23 -6.09
N TYR A 211 -7.92 15.98 -5.05
CA TYR A 211 -8.38 15.38 -3.81
C TYR A 211 -8.47 16.36 -2.64
N GLY A 212 -7.88 17.57 -2.77
CA GLY A 212 -7.88 18.60 -1.73
C GLY A 212 -6.77 18.41 -0.71
N SER A 213 -7.07 18.68 0.56
CA SER A 213 -6.15 18.58 1.70
C SER A 213 -5.54 17.17 1.82
N GLU A 214 -4.35 17.08 2.42
CA GLU A 214 -3.63 15.83 2.76
C GLU A 214 -2.94 15.12 1.58
N ALA A 215 -3.27 15.43 0.31
CA ALA A 215 -2.68 14.80 -0.88
C ALA A 215 -1.41 15.54 -1.35
N ILE A 216 -0.48 15.84 -0.45
CA ILE A 216 0.79 16.54 -0.72
C ILE A 216 1.86 15.56 -1.19
N GLY A 217 2.16 14.54 -0.38
CA GLY A 217 3.16 13.51 -0.64
C GLY A 217 2.68 12.50 -1.69
N GLY A 218 1.38 12.27 -1.73
CA GLY A 218 0.78 11.36 -2.69
C GLY A 218 -0.60 10.85 -2.29
N VAL A 219 -1.05 9.87 -3.07
CA VAL A 219 -2.34 9.20 -2.88
C VAL A 219 -2.15 7.70 -2.94
N ILE A 220 -2.75 6.98 -2.01
CA ILE A 220 -2.91 5.52 -2.03
C ILE A 220 -4.38 5.22 -2.20
N ASN A 221 -4.76 4.61 -3.32
CA ASN A 221 -6.14 4.30 -3.63
C ASN A 221 -6.37 2.78 -3.69
N LEU A 222 -7.16 2.26 -2.79
CA LEU A 222 -7.54 0.86 -2.70
C LEU A 222 -8.74 0.63 -3.62
N ILE A 223 -8.54 -0.02 -4.74
CA ILE A 223 -9.61 -0.37 -5.66
C ILE A 223 -10.17 -1.73 -5.25
N THR A 224 -11.44 -1.75 -4.87
CA THR A 224 -12.13 -2.97 -4.46
C THR A 224 -12.72 -3.70 -5.67
N LYS A 225 -12.84 -5.02 -5.56
CA LYS A 225 -13.42 -5.86 -6.62
C LYS A 225 -14.86 -5.47 -6.93
N LEU A 226 -15.21 -5.54 -8.20
CA LEU A 226 -16.61 -5.47 -8.60
C LEU A 226 -17.30 -6.80 -8.29
N PRO A 227 -18.54 -6.79 -7.76
CA PRO A 227 -19.28 -8.02 -7.45
C PRO A 227 -19.39 -8.97 -8.64
N GLU A 228 -19.53 -8.44 -9.86
CA GLU A 228 -19.67 -9.21 -11.09
C GLU A 228 -18.44 -10.09 -11.37
N ASN A 229 -17.24 -9.58 -11.04
CA ASN A 229 -15.94 -10.18 -11.37
C ASN A 229 -15.37 -11.02 -10.22
N THR A 230 -16.17 -11.37 -9.21
CA THR A 230 -15.72 -12.15 -8.05
C THR A 230 -16.25 -13.58 -8.08
N SER A 231 -15.51 -14.50 -7.46
CA SER A 231 -15.95 -15.86 -7.16
C SER A 231 -17.17 -15.83 -6.24
N LYS A 232 -18.07 -16.85 -6.32
CA LYS A 232 -19.24 -16.94 -5.45
C LYS A 232 -18.86 -17.01 -3.98
N LEU A 233 -17.75 -17.69 -3.69
CA LEU A 233 -17.21 -17.80 -2.34
C LEU A 233 -15.68 -17.75 -2.41
N SER A 234 -15.07 -17.04 -1.46
CA SER A 234 -13.62 -17.01 -1.28
C SER A 234 -13.27 -17.06 0.21
N LEU A 235 -12.20 -17.76 0.51
CA LEU A 235 -11.59 -17.85 1.84
C LEU A 235 -10.09 -17.60 1.69
N ASP A 236 -9.52 -16.77 2.54
CA ASP A 236 -8.07 -16.66 2.76
C ASP A 236 -7.83 -16.64 4.27
N SER A 237 -7.10 -17.60 4.78
CA SER A 237 -6.83 -17.70 6.22
C SER A 237 -5.39 -18.08 6.44
N PHE A 238 -4.72 -17.40 7.38
CA PHE A 238 -3.38 -17.77 7.81
C PHE A 238 -3.20 -17.64 9.33
N THR A 239 -2.20 -18.34 9.83
CA THR A 239 -1.70 -18.21 11.19
C THR A 239 -0.19 -18.14 11.20
N SER A 240 0.37 -17.46 12.22
CA SER A 240 1.81 -17.39 12.45
C SER A 240 2.26 -18.16 13.67
N GLY A 241 3.56 -18.43 13.76
CA GLY A 241 4.18 -19.07 14.93
C GLY A 241 4.07 -18.24 16.23
N TRP A 242 3.75 -16.95 16.13
CA TRP A 242 3.46 -16.10 17.28
C TRP A 242 2.02 -16.23 17.78
N GLY A 243 1.14 -16.89 17.01
CA GLY A 243 -0.28 -17.07 17.34
C GLY A 243 -1.20 -16.03 16.70
N GLU A 244 -0.68 -15.19 15.78
CA GLU A 244 -1.52 -14.34 14.95
C GLU A 244 -2.43 -15.20 14.07
N SER A 245 -3.69 -14.85 13.95
CA SER A 245 -4.66 -15.53 13.07
C SER A 245 -5.47 -14.49 12.31
N ASN A 246 -5.49 -14.58 10.99
CA ASN A 246 -6.30 -13.72 10.12
C ASN A 246 -7.15 -14.56 9.19
N THR A 247 -8.41 -14.22 9.06
CA THR A 247 -9.34 -14.90 8.16
C THR A 247 -10.18 -13.88 7.39
N ASP A 248 -10.12 -13.96 6.06
CA ASP A 248 -10.94 -13.22 5.11
C ASP A 248 -11.95 -14.14 4.46
N LEU A 249 -13.23 -13.81 4.55
CA LEU A 249 -14.31 -14.45 3.82
C LEU A 249 -14.90 -13.47 2.80
N GLY A 250 -15.14 -13.95 1.58
CA GLY A 250 -15.85 -13.18 0.54
C GLY A 250 -17.00 -13.99 -0.03
N PHE A 251 -18.17 -13.37 -0.14
CA PHE A 251 -19.37 -14.00 -0.64
C PHE A 251 -20.09 -13.09 -1.65
N LYS A 252 -20.24 -13.60 -2.88
CA LYS A 252 -21.01 -12.96 -3.95
C LYS A 252 -22.46 -13.41 -3.88
N TYR A 253 -23.38 -12.49 -3.96
CA TYR A 253 -24.82 -12.77 -4.00
C TYR A 253 -25.53 -11.90 -5.05
N THR A 254 -26.66 -12.36 -5.51
CA THR A 254 -27.47 -11.67 -6.53
C THR A 254 -28.86 -11.43 -5.98
N LEU A 255 -29.23 -10.16 -5.86
CA LEU A 255 -30.56 -9.74 -5.37
C LEU A 255 -31.57 -9.67 -6.51
N SER A 256 -31.13 -9.28 -7.71
CA SER A 256 -31.96 -9.19 -8.91
C SER A 256 -31.10 -9.34 -10.16
N LYS A 257 -31.72 -9.39 -11.36
CA LYS A 257 -31.00 -9.41 -12.64
C LYS A 257 -30.04 -8.25 -12.86
N LYS A 258 -30.25 -7.11 -12.14
CA LYS A 258 -29.46 -5.89 -12.25
C LYS A 258 -28.72 -5.53 -10.96
N THR A 259 -28.84 -6.35 -9.91
CA THR A 259 -28.26 -6.03 -8.59
C THR A 259 -27.47 -7.22 -8.09
N THR A 260 -26.15 -7.02 -8.03
CA THR A 260 -25.20 -8.01 -7.50
C THR A 260 -24.48 -7.41 -6.30
N GLY A 261 -24.28 -8.23 -5.27
CA GLY A 261 -23.60 -7.83 -4.05
C GLY A 261 -22.35 -8.68 -3.79
N LEU A 262 -21.41 -8.08 -3.10
CA LEU A 262 -20.21 -8.70 -2.56
C LEU A 262 -20.12 -8.39 -1.07
N LEU A 263 -20.26 -9.42 -0.25
CA LEU A 263 -20.06 -9.35 1.21
C LEU A 263 -18.67 -9.85 1.54
N GLY A 264 -17.94 -9.11 2.35
CA GLY A 264 -16.64 -9.49 2.91
C GLY A 264 -16.65 -9.43 4.42
N ILE A 265 -16.00 -10.39 5.06
CA ILE A 265 -15.80 -10.44 6.51
C ILE A 265 -14.32 -10.66 6.75
N ASN A 266 -13.73 -9.85 7.63
CA ASN A 266 -12.38 -10.06 8.14
C ASN A 266 -12.45 -10.25 9.65
N TYR A 267 -11.75 -11.26 10.13
CA TYR A 267 -11.47 -11.45 11.55
C TYR A 267 -9.98 -11.64 11.77
N PHE A 268 -9.41 -10.84 12.64
CA PHE A 268 -8.02 -10.94 13.07
C PHE A 268 -7.96 -11.06 14.59
N ASN A 269 -7.19 -12.02 15.08
CA ASN A 269 -6.93 -12.18 16.51
C ASN A 269 -5.45 -12.43 16.77
N TYR A 270 -4.92 -11.74 17.76
CA TYR A 270 -3.63 -12.01 18.38
C TYR A 270 -3.77 -11.80 19.88
N SER A 271 -3.66 -12.86 20.64
CA SER A 271 -3.89 -12.89 22.10
C SER A 271 -2.73 -13.48 22.90
N ASN A 272 -1.56 -13.68 22.29
CA ASN A 272 -0.40 -14.31 22.92
C ASN A 272 0.68 -13.24 23.21
N PRO A 273 0.78 -12.70 24.44
CA PRO A 273 1.79 -11.71 24.77
C PRO A 273 3.18 -12.33 24.71
N ILE A 274 4.09 -11.71 23.97
CA ILE A 274 5.49 -12.11 23.82
C ILE A 274 6.37 -10.91 24.13
N ASP A 275 7.44 -11.13 24.89
CA ASP A 275 8.52 -10.22 25.20
C ASP A 275 9.83 -10.92 24.80
N ASN A 276 10.28 -10.72 23.58
CA ASN A 276 11.46 -11.37 22.99
C ASN A 276 12.74 -10.57 23.26
N ASN A 277 12.62 -9.28 23.57
CA ASN A 277 13.72 -8.39 23.88
C ASN A 277 14.00 -8.21 25.38
N GLU A 278 13.17 -8.84 26.23
CA GLU A 278 13.30 -8.88 27.71
C GLU A 278 13.20 -7.48 28.36
N ASP A 279 12.42 -6.55 27.77
CA ASP A 279 12.20 -5.23 28.33
C ASP A 279 11.00 -5.15 29.28
N GLY A 280 10.27 -6.26 29.43
CA GLY A 280 9.09 -6.39 30.30
C GLY A 280 7.77 -5.98 29.63
N PHE A 281 7.81 -5.56 28.36
CA PHE A 281 6.65 -5.12 27.56
C PHE A 281 6.32 -6.11 26.45
N THR A 282 5.12 -6.00 25.91
CA THR A 282 4.71 -6.79 24.76
C THR A 282 5.36 -6.27 23.47
N ASP A 283 6.03 -7.13 22.71
CA ASP A 283 6.69 -6.79 21.44
C ASP A 283 5.71 -6.47 20.31
N LEU A 284 4.52 -7.00 20.36
CA LEU A 284 3.43 -6.75 19.43
C LEU A 284 2.15 -6.50 20.22
N THR A 285 1.37 -5.54 19.80
CA THR A 285 0.06 -5.22 20.36
C THR A 285 -0.90 -6.40 20.20
N LEU A 286 -1.48 -6.84 21.30
CA LEU A 286 -2.56 -7.81 21.27
C LEU A 286 -3.80 -7.15 20.65
N GLN A 287 -4.56 -7.92 19.86
CA GLN A 287 -5.61 -7.35 19.05
C GLN A 287 -6.72 -8.33 18.77
N ASP A 288 -7.95 -7.86 18.87
CA ASP A 288 -9.16 -8.53 18.40
C ASP A 288 -9.88 -7.56 17.46
N ARG A 289 -10.01 -7.93 16.17
CA ARG A 289 -10.59 -7.07 15.15
C ARG A 289 -11.61 -7.84 14.33
N PHE A 290 -12.80 -7.26 14.21
CA PHE A 290 -13.88 -7.73 13.37
C PHE A 290 -14.29 -6.66 12.38
N SER A 291 -14.43 -7.02 11.10
CA SER A 291 -14.84 -6.10 10.06
C SER A 291 -15.81 -6.76 9.08
N VAL A 292 -16.80 -6.00 8.67
CA VAL A 292 -17.75 -6.37 7.61
C VAL A 292 -17.71 -5.31 6.52
N PHE A 293 -17.56 -5.76 5.29
CA PHE A 293 -17.62 -4.93 4.09
C PHE A 293 -18.72 -5.45 3.17
N ASN A 294 -19.57 -4.58 2.66
CA ASN A 294 -20.56 -4.94 1.68
C ASN A 294 -20.58 -3.94 0.52
N LYS A 295 -20.51 -4.43 -0.71
CA LYS A 295 -20.59 -3.61 -1.92
C LYS A 295 -21.71 -4.11 -2.82
N LEU A 296 -22.60 -3.21 -3.21
CA LEU A 296 -23.71 -3.46 -4.10
C LEU A 296 -23.48 -2.72 -5.42
N SER A 297 -23.65 -3.43 -6.53
CA SER A 297 -23.73 -2.86 -7.88
C SER A 297 -25.17 -2.92 -8.38
N PHE A 298 -25.70 -1.78 -8.76
CA PHE A 298 -27.05 -1.63 -9.33
C PHE A 298 -26.93 -1.33 -10.84
N GLY A 299 -26.85 -2.37 -11.65
CA GLY A 299 -26.47 -2.26 -13.06
C GLY A 299 -25.09 -1.63 -13.20
N ASN A 300 -24.90 -0.80 -14.23
CA ASN A 300 -23.61 -0.15 -14.50
C ASN A 300 -23.52 1.29 -13.95
N ASN A 301 -24.59 1.79 -13.35
CA ASN A 301 -24.72 3.21 -13.07
C ASN A 301 -24.56 3.57 -11.59
N PHE A 302 -24.80 2.66 -10.67
CA PHE A 302 -24.74 2.95 -9.26
C PHE A 302 -24.01 1.84 -8.50
N SER A 303 -23.06 2.22 -7.68
CA SER A 303 -22.42 1.36 -6.68
C SER A 303 -22.55 1.98 -5.29
N LEU A 304 -22.84 1.14 -4.31
CA LEU A 304 -22.91 1.51 -2.91
C LEU A 304 -22.08 0.53 -2.09
N ALA A 305 -21.20 1.04 -1.28
CA ALA A 305 -20.40 0.23 -0.35
C ALA A 305 -20.64 0.69 1.09
N THR A 306 -20.62 -0.26 2.01
CA THR A 306 -20.69 -0.02 3.45
C THR A 306 -19.59 -0.82 4.13
N ARG A 307 -18.97 -0.26 5.17
CA ARG A 307 -18.00 -0.94 6.01
C ARG A 307 -18.26 -0.65 7.48
N PHE A 308 -18.16 -1.69 8.29
CA PHE A 308 -18.09 -1.61 9.74
C PHE A 308 -16.80 -2.24 10.21
N VAL A 309 -16.09 -1.60 11.15
CA VAL A 309 -14.89 -2.13 11.79
C VAL A 309 -15.00 -1.89 13.28
N TYR A 310 -14.74 -2.92 14.06
CA TYR A 310 -14.50 -2.84 15.49
C TYR A 310 -13.12 -3.43 15.79
N GLU A 311 -12.33 -2.74 16.60
CA GLU A 311 -11.00 -3.18 17.00
C GLU A 311 -10.80 -2.90 18.49
N ASP A 312 -10.39 -3.94 19.22
CA ASP A 312 -9.87 -3.90 20.58
C ASP A 312 -8.38 -4.22 20.53
N ARG A 313 -7.57 -3.30 21.02
CA ARG A 313 -6.11 -3.39 20.95
C ARG A 313 -5.51 -2.97 22.27
N TRP A 314 -4.48 -3.70 22.73
CA TRP A 314 -3.68 -3.26 23.84
C TRP A 314 -2.22 -3.73 23.73
N GLY A 315 -1.30 -2.96 24.30
CA GLY A 315 0.10 -3.30 24.54
C GLY A 315 0.52 -2.76 25.90
N GLY A 316 1.62 -3.25 26.46
CA GLY A 316 2.09 -2.79 27.75
C GLY A 316 2.94 -3.82 28.49
N GLU A 317 3.11 -3.61 29.81
CA GLU A 317 3.78 -4.59 30.65
C GLU A 317 3.14 -5.97 30.52
N MET A 318 3.94 -7.03 30.48
CA MET A 318 3.50 -8.43 30.31
C MET A 318 2.42 -8.90 31.31
N LYS A 319 2.29 -8.22 32.44
CA LYS A 319 1.28 -8.51 33.48
C LYS A 319 0.00 -7.68 33.34
N TRP A 320 -0.09 -6.80 32.33
CA TRP A 320 -1.26 -5.94 32.16
C TRP A 320 -2.53 -6.76 31.89
N MET A 321 -3.61 -6.30 32.45
CA MET A 321 -4.96 -6.85 32.24
C MET A 321 -5.97 -5.69 32.22
N PRO A 322 -7.18 -5.85 31.66
CA PRO A 322 -8.20 -4.78 31.56
C PRO A 322 -8.54 -4.09 32.89
N LYS A 323 -8.39 -4.77 34.03
CA LYS A 323 -8.60 -4.19 35.37
C LYS A 323 -7.59 -3.09 35.75
N TYR A 324 -6.45 -3.02 35.06
CA TYR A 324 -5.41 -2.01 35.30
C TYR A 324 -5.55 -0.81 34.37
N ARG A 325 -6.51 -0.82 33.46
CA ARG A 325 -6.72 0.25 32.47
C ARG A 325 -6.97 1.59 33.17
N GLY A 326 -6.14 2.59 32.84
CA GLY A 326 -6.19 3.95 33.45
C GLY A 326 -5.68 4.05 34.88
N GLY A 327 -5.10 2.95 35.42
CA GLY A 327 -4.44 2.95 36.70
C GLY A 327 -2.93 3.15 36.59
N ASP A 328 -2.27 3.41 37.73
CA ASP A 328 -0.85 3.72 37.83
C ASP A 328 0.00 2.58 38.45
N ILE A 329 -0.50 1.32 38.39
CA ILE A 329 0.16 0.16 39.00
C ILE A 329 0.89 -0.66 37.95
N ILE A 330 0.23 -1.00 36.83
CA ILE A 330 0.75 -1.75 35.71
C ILE A 330 0.46 -0.94 34.45
N TYR A 331 1.49 -0.59 33.70
CA TYR A 331 1.35 0.26 32.50
C TYR A 331 0.79 -0.54 31.32
N GLY A 332 -0.13 0.08 30.62
CA GLY A 332 -0.62 -0.42 29.34
C GLY A 332 -1.32 0.66 28.54
N GLU A 333 -1.28 0.48 27.23
CA GLU A 333 -1.97 1.30 26.25
C GLU A 333 -3.10 0.47 25.65
N SER A 334 -4.32 0.89 25.85
CA SER A 334 -5.52 0.17 25.44
C SER A 334 -6.38 1.08 24.56
N ILE A 335 -6.72 0.60 23.36
CA ILE A 335 -7.36 1.39 22.31
C ILE A 335 -8.55 0.61 21.77
N TYR A 336 -9.76 1.15 21.95
CA TYR A 336 -10.99 0.64 21.36
C TYR A 336 -11.42 1.59 20.26
N THR A 337 -11.64 1.05 19.05
CA THR A 337 -12.13 1.82 17.92
C THR A 337 -13.37 1.19 17.32
N SER A 338 -14.34 2.00 16.93
CA SER A 338 -15.45 1.58 16.08
C SER A 338 -15.60 2.56 14.91
N ARG A 339 -15.87 2.02 13.71
CA ARG A 339 -16.04 2.81 12.50
C ARG A 339 -17.21 2.32 11.67
N TYR A 340 -17.94 3.28 11.14
CA TYR A 340 -19.02 3.07 10.18
C TYR A 340 -18.72 3.90 8.94
N GLU A 341 -18.81 3.28 7.77
CA GLU A 341 -18.56 3.94 6.50
C GLU A 341 -19.65 3.57 5.50
N ILE A 342 -20.09 4.58 4.75
CA ILE A 342 -21.01 4.43 3.62
C ILE A 342 -20.43 5.27 2.48
N PHE A 343 -20.24 4.69 1.32
CA PHE A 343 -19.72 5.41 0.16
C PHE A 343 -20.23 4.85 -1.15
N GLY A 344 -20.27 5.69 -2.17
CA GLY A 344 -20.79 5.25 -3.45
C GLY A 344 -20.54 6.22 -4.57
N ASN A 345 -20.83 5.72 -5.78
CA ASN A 345 -20.74 6.45 -7.03
C ASN A 345 -22.02 6.23 -7.83
N TYR A 346 -22.60 7.31 -8.33
CA TYR A 346 -23.78 7.30 -9.18
C TYR A 346 -23.49 8.01 -10.51
N GLN A 347 -23.51 7.27 -11.62
CA GLN A 347 -23.41 7.81 -12.96
C GLN A 347 -24.79 8.31 -13.40
N LEU A 348 -25.02 9.63 -13.33
CA LEU A 348 -26.28 10.25 -13.71
C LEU A 348 -26.56 10.16 -15.21
N ASN A 349 -25.54 10.39 -16.01
CA ASN A 349 -25.55 10.24 -17.46
C ASN A 349 -24.11 10.01 -17.98
N GLN A 350 -23.88 10.01 -19.28
CA GLN A 350 -22.56 9.73 -19.87
C GLN A 350 -21.47 10.70 -19.42
N ASP A 351 -21.82 11.96 -19.13
CA ASP A 351 -20.89 13.04 -18.83
C ASP A 351 -20.88 13.44 -17.35
N VAL A 352 -21.89 13.04 -16.53
CA VAL A 352 -22.06 13.53 -15.15
C VAL A 352 -22.10 12.37 -14.16
N SER A 353 -21.27 12.45 -13.14
CA SER A 353 -21.28 11.51 -12.01
C SER A 353 -21.40 12.24 -10.67
N PHE A 354 -22.01 11.56 -9.69
CA PHE A 354 -22.08 11.98 -8.30
C PHE A 354 -21.37 10.93 -7.43
N GLU A 355 -20.46 11.39 -6.61
CA GLU A 355 -19.69 10.57 -5.67
C GLU A 355 -19.94 11.08 -4.26
N PHE A 356 -20.04 10.17 -3.30
CA PHE A 356 -20.26 10.54 -1.91
C PHE A 356 -19.60 9.54 -0.95
N SER A 357 -19.22 10.03 0.22
CA SER A 357 -18.82 9.20 1.35
C SER A 357 -19.27 9.82 2.67
N PHE A 358 -19.51 8.96 3.62
CA PHE A 358 -19.77 9.30 5.01
C PHE A 358 -18.98 8.32 5.86
N ASN A 359 -18.23 8.81 6.83
CA ASN A 359 -17.60 7.98 7.85
C ASN A 359 -17.82 8.58 9.23
N ASP A 360 -17.96 7.70 10.19
CA ASP A 360 -18.05 7.98 11.61
C ASP A 360 -17.06 7.13 12.35
N HIS A 361 -16.20 7.73 13.16
CA HIS A 361 -15.12 7.09 13.90
C HIS A 361 -15.18 7.50 15.37
N ASN A 362 -15.36 6.53 16.23
CA ASN A 362 -15.23 6.68 17.67
C ASN A 362 -13.96 5.98 18.15
N GLN A 363 -13.18 6.66 18.97
CA GLN A 363 -11.96 6.14 19.60
C GLN A 363 -12.03 6.36 21.11
N ASN A 364 -11.82 5.29 21.88
CA ASN A 364 -11.68 5.32 23.32
C ASN A 364 -10.34 4.69 23.71
N SER A 365 -9.37 5.51 24.05
CA SER A 365 -7.99 5.09 24.32
C SER A 365 -7.54 5.48 25.71
N VAL A 366 -6.62 4.70 26.25
CA VAL A 366 -5.93 4.97 27.50
C VAL A 366 -4.45 4.65 27.33
N TYR A 367 -3.60 5.60 27.62
CA TYR A 367 -2.14 5.47 27.57
C TYR A 367 -1.60 5.64 28.98
N GLY A 368 -1.32 4.51 29.69
CA GLY A 368 -1.04 4.54 31.11
C GLY A 368 -2.21 5.12 31.92
N THR A 369 -2.06 6.35 32.43
CA THR A 369 -3.12 7.08 33.15
C THR A 369 -3.85 8.10 32.26
N THR A 370 -3.34 8.39 31.07
CA THR A 370 -3.86 9.42 30.16
C THR A 370 -5.02 8.89 29.34
N LEU A 371 -6.17 9.53 29.44
CA LEU A 371 -7.37 9.23 28.66
C LEU A 371 -7.34 10.02 27.35
N PHE A 372 -7.68 9.36 26.24
CA PHE A 372 -7.97 10.02 24.98
C PHE A 372 -9.24 9.43 24.38
N ASN A 373 -10.30 10.22 24.39
CA ASN A 373 -11.57 9.90 23.77
C ASN A 373 -11.81 10.88 22.65
N ALA A 374 -12.13 10.37 21.47
CA ALA A 374 -12.34 11.21 20.31
C ALA A 374 -13.46 10.67 19.40
N ASP A 375 -14.24 11.59 18.86
CA ASP A 375 -15.29 11.34 17.89
C ASP A 375 -15.05 12.17 16.63
N GLN A 376 -15.08 11.52 15.48
CA GLN A 376 -14.94 12.20 14.20
C GLN A 376 -16.00 11.74 13.22
N THR A 377 -16.70 12.69 12.62
CA THR A 377 -17.65 12.46 11.52
C THR A 377 -17.22 13.23 10.29
N ILE A 378 -17.08 12.56 9.15
CA ILE A 378 -16.75 13.19 7.86
C ILE A 378 -17.83 12.86 6.83
N GLY A 379 -18.42 13.89 6.26
CA GLY A 379 -19.28 13.78 5.08
C GLY A 379 -18.61 14.40 3.86
N PHE A 380 -18.62 13.70 2.74
CA PHE A 380 -18.06 14.17 1.47
C PHE A 380 -19.07 13.95 0.35
N GLY A 381 -19.20 14.92 -0.54
CA GLY A 381 -19.97 14.83 -1.77
C GLY A 381 -19.29 15.56 -2.92
N GLN A 382 -19.32 14.97 -4.12
CA GLN A 382 -18.69 15.54 -5.30
C GLN A 382 -19.55 15.27 -6.54
N ILE A 383 -19.80 16.32 -7.34
CA ILE A 383 -20.39 16.20 -8.68
C ILE A 383 -19.28 16.50 -9.69
N LYS A 384 -19.12 15.63 -10.67
CA LYS A 384 -18.16 15.79 -11.77
C LYS A 384 -18.91 15.83 -13.10
N TRP A 385 -18.61 16.83 -13.89
CA TRP A 385 -18.91 16.85 -15.31
C TRP A 385 -17.64 16.58 -16.10
N ASP A 386 -17.67 15.55 -16.92
CA ASP A 386 -16.52 15.00 -17.63
C ASP A 386 -16.86 14.82 -19.10
N LYS A 387 -16.18 15.57 -19.99
CA LYS A 387 -16.50 15.59 -21.42
C LYS A 387 -15.28 15.63 -22.31
N THR A 388 -15.25 14.70 -23.26
CA THR A 388 -14.26 14.73 -24.35
C THR A 388 -14.75 15.56 -25.50
N LEU A 389 -13.98 16.59 -25.86
CA LEU A 389 -14.24 17.50 -26.99
C LEU A 389 -13.02 17.50 -27.95
N LYS A 390 -13.10 16.76 -29.05
CA LYS A 390 -11.98 16.53 -29.96
C LYS A 390 -10.75 15.96 -29.24
N ASN A 391 -9.68 16.74 -29.15
CA ASN A 391 -8.41 16.35 -28.52
C ASN A 391 -8.32 16.79 -27.05
N ASN A 392 -9.40 17.34 -26.49
CA ASN A 392 -9.44 17.85 -25.12
C ASN A 392 -10.41 17.03 -24.28
N ASP A 393 -9.95 16.68 -23.10
CA ASP A 393 -10.76 16.03 -22.06
C ASP A 393 -10.95 17.02 -20.93
N PHE A 394 -12.14 17.64 -20.88
CA PHE A 394 -12.51 18.60 -19.86
C PHE A 394 -13.18 17.90 -18.67
N MET A 395 -12.80 18.32 -17.47
CA MET A 395 -13.48 17.93 -16.24
C MET A 395 -13.72 19.18 -15.39
N LEU A 396 -14.94 19.34 -14.93
CA LEU A 396 -15.35 20.32 -13.92
C LEU A 396 -15.94 19.57 -12.74
N GLY A 397 -15.53 19.92 -11.52
CA GLY A 397 -16.06 19.32 -10.31
C GLY A 397 -16.45 20.35 -9.27
N LEU A 398 -17.54 20.04 -8.57
CA LEU A 398 -17.96 20.73 -7.35
C LEU A 398 -17.89 19.72 -6.22
N ALA A 399 -17.18 20.05 -5.17
CA ALA A 399 -16.98 19.19 -4.01
C ALA A 399 -17.37 19.91 -2.72
N TYR A 400 -17.80 19.14 -1.75
CA TYR A 400 -18.06 19.64 -0.42
C TYR A 400 -17.65 18.58 0.60
N ARG A 401 -16.85 19.01 1.61
CA ARG A 401 -16.48 18.18 2.75
C ARG A 401 -16.92 18.86 4.03
N TYR A 402 -17.60 18.11 4.86
CA TYR A 402 -17.94 18.44 6.24
C TYR A 402 -17.10 17.60 7.16
N THR A 403 -16.47 18.20 8.17
CA THR A 403 -15.72 17.48 9.21
C THR A 403 -16.18 17.99 10.56
N TYR A 404 -16.66 17.07 11.40
CA TYR A 404 -16.86 17.27 12.84
C TYR A 404 -15.76 16.51 13.57
N TYR A 405 -15.15 17.14 14.56
CA TYR A 405 -14.14 16.54 15.40
C TYR A 405 -14.29 17.02 16.84
N ASP A 406 -14.28 16.08 17.78
CA ASP A 406 -14.40 16.32 19.20
C ASP A 406 -13.48 15.37 19.96
N ASP A 407 -12.69 15.89 20.93
CA ASP A 407 -11.86 15.07 21.78
C ASP A 407 -11.79 15.67 23.21
N ASN A 408 -11.12 15.00 24.12
CA ASN A 408 -10.93 15.48 25.47
C ASN A 408 -9.58 16.20 25.69
N THR A 409 -8.89 16.61 24.59
CA THR A 409 -7.62 17.37 24.65
C THR A 409 -7.87 18.87 24.51
N THR A 410 -6.79 19.65 24.61
CA THR A 410 -6.83 21.11 24.39
C THR A 410 -7.21 21.51 22.97
N ALA A 411 -7.34 20.57 22.04
CA ALA A 411 -7.83 20.83 20.68
C ALA A 411 -9.31 21.22 20.64
N THR A 412 -10.13 20.62 21.50
CA THR A 412 -11.57 20.85 21.57
C THR A 412 -12.09 21.11 22.99
N PHE A 413 -11.26 20.93 24.02
CA PHE A 413 -11.61 21.12 25.41
C PHE A 413 -10.82 22.27 26.04
N GLU A 414 -11.49 23.27 26.55
CA GLU A 414 -10.89 24.42 27.26
C GLU A 414 -10.91 24.17 28.79
N GLU A 415 -9.73 23.85 29.34
CA GLU A 415 -9.61 23.42 30.73
C GLU A 415 -10.02 24.50 31.74
N ASN A 416 -9.70 25.76 31.44
CA ASN A 416 -10.01 26.91 32.32
C ASN A 416 -11.51 27.15 32.49
N THR A 417 -12.30 27.01 31.44
CA THR A 417 -13.75 27.22 31.42
C THR A 417 -14.52 25.89 31.59
N ARG A 418 -13.83 24.75 31.50
CA ARG A 418 -14.41 23.38 31.38
C ARG A 418 -15.46 23.33 30.32
N SER A 419 -15.28 24.05 29.23
CA SER A 419 -16.18 24.04 28.09
C SER A 419 -15.62 23.17 26.97
N ASN A 420 -16.50 22.36 26.38
CA ASN A 420 -16.21 21.60 25.18
C ASN A 420 -16.60 22.42 23.94
N SER A 421 -15.70 22.52 22.97
CA SER A 421 -15.87 23.29 21.74
C SER A 421 -15.43 22.46 20.54
N PRO A 422 -16.29 21.51 20.08
CA PRO A 422 -15.98 20.67 18.94
C PRO A 422 -15.60 21.47 17.70
N SER A 423 -14.62 21.00 16.96
CA SER A 423 -14.20 21.61 15.71
C SER A 423 -15.12 21.21 14.56
N ILE A 424 -15.70 22.21 13.90
CA ILE A 424 -16.55 22.00 12.71
C ILE A 424 -15.92 22.71 11.53
N THR A 425 -15.58 21.95 10.50
CA THR A 425 -14.98 22.48 9.28
C THR A 425 -15.89 22.24 8.08
N HIS A 426 -16.16 23.30 7.34
CA HIS A 426 -16.82 23.26 6.03
C HIS A 426 -15.78 23.57 4.95
N LEU A 427 -15.71 22.70 3.93
CA LEU A 427 -14.74 22.83 2.83
C LEU A 427 -15.45 22.68 1.49
N PRO A 428 -16.22 23.69 1.01
CA PRO A 428 -16.67 23.74 -0.37
C PRO A 428 -15.48 23.97 -1.29
N GLY A 429 -15.48 23.29 -2.43
CA GLY A 429 -14.41 23.39 -3.43
C GLY A 429 -14.93 23.29 -4.86
N VAL A 430 -14.22 23.93 -5.76
CA VAL A 430 -14.44 23.79 -7.20
C VAL A 430 -13.11 23.50 -7.89
N PHE A 431 -13.12 22.58 -8.83
CA PHE A 431 -11.93 22.30 -9.62
C PHE A 431 -12.24 22.16 -11.10
N ILE A 432 -11.27 22.54 -11.90
CA ILE A 432 -11.28 22.38 -13.36
C ILE A 432 -10.00 21.68 -13.79
N GLN A 433 -10.12 20.76 -14.71
CA GLN A 433 -9.01 20.08 -15.34
C GLN A 433 -9.25 19.98 -16.84
N ASN A 434 -8.20 20.21 -17.62
CA ASN A 434 -8.19 19.94 -19.05
C ASN A 434 -6.98 19.12 -19.42
N GLN A 435 -7.20 17.97 -20.06
CA GLN A 435 -6.16 17.18 -20.69
C GLN A 435 -6.25 17.38 -22.19
N THR A 436 -5.19 17.91 -22.80
CA THR A 436 -5.08 18.15 -24.25
C THR A 436 -4.10 17.15 -24.86
N ASN A 437 -4.57 16.34 -25.78
CA ASN A 437 -3.70 15.53 -26.64
C ASN A 437 -3.21 16.42 -27.79
N ILE A 438 -2.03 17.02 -27.62
CA ILE A 438 -1.42 17.94 -28.61
C ILE A 438 -1.17 17.18 -29.92
N ASN A 439 -0.70 15.97 -29.82
CA ASN A 439 -0.57 14.99 -30.90
C ASN A 439 -0.54 13.55 -30.28
N THR A 440 -0.27 12.54 -31.09
CA THR A 440 -0.23 11.13 -30.66
C THR A 440 0.81 10.84 -29.57
N ASN A 441 1.84 11.68 -29.47
CA ASN A 441 2.99 11.45 -28.59
C ASN A 441 3.07 12.45 -27.42
N ASN A 442 2.30 13.52 -27.44
CA ASN A 442 2.39 14.60 -26.46
C ASN A 442 1.02 14.91 -25.85
N THR A 443 0.94 14.86 -24.54
CA THR A 443 -0.27 15.17 -23.76
C THR A 443 0.07 16.20 -22.69
N LEU A 444 -0.73 17.27 -22.62
CA LEU A 444 -0.66 18.30 -21.58
C LEU A 444 -1.91 18.20 -20.71
N LEU A 445 -1.74 18.16 -19.40
CA LEU A 445 -2.83 18.24 -18.43
C LEU A 445 -2.60 19.45 -17.54
N LEU A 446 -3.60 20.32 -17.48
CA LEU A 446 -3.65 21.48 -16.58
C LEU A 446 -4.82 21.32 -15.63
N GLY A 447 -4.61 21.63 -14.37
CA GLY A 447 -5.64 21.58 -13.35
C GLY A 447 -5.53 22.77 -12.39
N LEU A 448 -6.68 23.21 -11.91
CA LEU A 448 -6.80 24.25 -10.91
C LEU A 448 -7.95 23.90 -9.96
N ARG A 449 -7.70 23.99 -8.66
CA ARG A 449 -8.72 23.81 -7.63
C ARG A 449 -8.70 25.02 -6.69
N TYR A 450 -9.87 25.44 -6.31
CA TYR A 450 -10.12 26.44 -5.29
C TYR A 450 -11.00 25.82 -4.21
N ASP A 451 -10.52 25.85 -2.96
CA ASP A 451 -11.24 25.47 -1.77
C ASP A 451 -11.43 26.68 -0.84
N TYR A 452 -12.55 26.75 -0.18
CA TYR A 452 -12.77 27.66 0.94
C TYR A 452 -12.90 26.87 2.24
N ASN A 453 -11.88 26.97 3.09
CA ASN A 453 -11.93 26.37 4.41
C ASN A 453 -12.58 27.36 5.40
N SER A 454 -13.61 26.93 6.14
CA SER A 454 -14.34 27.81 7.06
C SER A 454 -13.49 28.40 8.17
N ILE A 455 -12.34 27.80 8.50
CA ILE A 455 -11.40 28.25 9.52
C ILE A 455 -10.25 29.05 8.88
N HIS A 456 -9.67 28.54 7.81
CA HIS A 456 -8.42 29.06 7.23
C HIS A 456 -8.61 29.86 5.92
N GLY A 457 -9.84 30.04 5.44
CA GLY A 457 -10.17 30.84 4.27
C GLY A 457 -9.78 30.21 2.93
N ASN A 458 -9.26 31.03 2.02
CA ASN A 458 -9.07 30.73 0.61
C ASN A 458 -7.81 29.91 0.34
N ILE A 459 -7.93 28.81 -0.41
CA ILE A 459 -6.85 27.91 -0.77
C ILE A 459 -6.91 27.62 -2.27
N LEU A 460 -5.81 27.82 -2.97
CA LEU A 460 -5.69 27.62 -4.41
C LEU A 460 -4.59 26.59 -4.70
N THR A 461 -4.91 25.54 -5.49
CA THR A 461 -3.97 24.47 -5.82
C THR A 461 -3.90 24.22 -7.32
N PRO A 462 -2.95 24.85 -8.04
CA PRO A 462 -2.67 24.57 -9.46
C PRO A 462 -1.84 23.29 -9.61
N ARG A 463 -2.00 22.63 -10.78
CA ARG A 463 -1.10 21.56 -11.26
C ARG A 463 -0.90 21.58 -12.76
N LEU A 464 0.25 21.08 -13.17
CA LEU A 464 0.62 20.85 -14.57
C LEU A 464 1.25 19.48 -14.70
N ASN A 465 0.85 18.72 -15.74
CA ASN A 465 1.53 17.48 -16.11
C ASN A 465 1.74 17.47 -17.62
N TYR A 466 2.93 17.12 -18.05
CA TYR A 466 3.28 17.00 -19.46
C TYR A 466 3.88 15.64 -19.74
N LYS A 467 3.28 14.91 -20.68
CA LYS A 467 3.73 13.57 -21.10
C LYS A 467 4.25 13.60 -22.52
N ILE A 468 5.40 12.95 -22.73
CA ILE A 468 6.00 12.70 -24.03
C ILE A 468 6.20 11.19 -24.15
N ASN A 469 5.76 10.56 -25.23
CA ASN A 469 6.04 9.17 -25.52
C ASN A 469 6.48 8.97 -26.97
N ASN A 470 7.21 7.91 -27.25
CA ASN A 470 7.48 7.45 -28.60
C ASN A 470 6.26 6.75 -29.20
N ASN A 471 6.27 6.46 -30.51
CA ASN A 471 5.10 5.95 -31.23
C ASN A 471 4.61 4.60 -30.71
N ASP A 472 5.52 3.72 -30.26
CA ASP A 472 5.21 2.40 -29.72
C ASP A 472 4.97 2.39 -28.19
N LYS A 473 4.97 3.59 -27.57
CA LYS A 473 4.79 3.80 -26.12
C LYS A 473 5.75 2.99 -25.22
N THR A 474 6.90 2.57 -25.75
CA THR A 474 7.95 1.87 -24.97
C THR A 474 8.82 2.83 -24.19
N SER A 475 8.82 4.12 -24.53
CA SER A 475 9.53 5.19 -23.80
C SER A 475 8.56 6.31 -23.49
N ILE A 476 8.44 6.62 -22.19
CA ILE A 476 7.51 7.65 -21.72
C ILE A 476 8.25 8.55 -20.73
N LEU A 477 8.22 9.85 -20.99
CA LEU A 477 8.68 10.90 -20.09
C LEU A 477 7.49 11.68 -19.57
N ARG A 478 7.40 11.89 -18.25
CA ARG A 478 6.38 12.72 -17.60
C ARG A 478 7.06 13.76 -16.72
N ILE A 479 6.57 14.99 -16.83
CA ILE A 479 6.96 16.12 -15.98
C ILE A 479 5.70 16.57 -15.25
N SER A 480 5.75 16.60 -13.93
CA SER A 480 4.63 16.99 -13.07
C SER A 480 5.07 18.12 -12.16
N ALA A 481 4.26 19.14 -12.02
CA ALA A 481 4.46 20.24 -11.07
C ALA A 481 3.11 20.65 -10.48
N GLY A 482 3.09 21.00 -9.20
CA GLY A 482 1.86 21.43 -8.55
C GLY A 482 2.10 21.85 -7.11
N THR A 483 1.03 22.37 -6.51
CA THR A 483 1.02 22.72 -5.09
C THR A 483 0.16 21.73 -4.31
N GLY A 484 0.47 21.63 -3.02
CA GLY A 484 -0.36 20.90 -2.07
C GLY A 484 -0.58 21.72 -0.82
N TYR A 485 -1.62 21.37 -0.07
CA TYR A 485 -1.89 21.94 1.23
C TYR A 485 -2.42 20.89 2.20
N ARG A 486 -2.26 21.16 3.49
CA ARG A 486 -2.79 20.36 4.58
C ARG A 486 -3.22 21.26 5.75
N VAL A 487 -4.35 20.91 6.36
CA VAL A 487 -4.77 21.44 7.65
C VAL A 487 -4.43 20.40 8.70
N ALA A 488 -3.52 20.72 9.61
CA ALA A 488 -3.06 19.76 10.61
C ALA A 488 -4.10 19.52 11.71
N GLN A 489 -4.15 18.28 12.18
CA GLN A 489 -4.86 17.87 13.40
C GLN A 489 -3.87 17.11 14.30
N VAL A 490 -3.12 17.87 15.11
CA VAL A 490 -1.95 17.36 15.84
C VAL A 490 -2.25 16.13 16.68
N PHE A 491 -3.33 16.12 17.46
CA PHE A 491 -3.68 14.99 18.33
C PHE A 491 -4.16 13.74 17.60
N THR A 492 -4.47 13.83 16.30
CA THR A 492 -4.80 12.65 15.49
C THR A 492 -3.62 12.13 14.69
N GLU A 493 -2.58 12.94 14.53
CA GLU A 493 -1.47 12.68 13.61
C GLU A 493 -0.16 12.37 14.33
N ASP A 494 0.08 12.98 15.48
CA ASP A 494 1.28 12.75 16.29
C ASP A 494 0.93 11.94 17.55
N HIS A 495 1.28 10.66 17.52
CA HIS A 495 1.01 9.76 18.64
C HIS A 495 1.73 10.16 19.94
N ALA A 496 2.92 10.77 19.84
CA ALA A 496 3.65 11.25 21.02
C ALA A 496 2.86 12.29 21.80
N SER A 497 1.98 13.06 21.14
CA SER A 497 1.09 14.04 21.78
C SER A 497 -0.02 13.41 22.63
N LEU A 498 -0.31 12.13 22.42
CA LEU A 498 -1.40 11.39 23.10
C LEU A 498 -0.93 10.65 24.36
N THR A 499 0.35 10.34 24.46
CA THR A 499 0.86 9.49 25.57
C THR A 499 0.79 10.15 26.94
N GLY A 500 0.59 11.48 26.99
CA GLY A 500 0.61 12.25 28.22
C GLY A 500 2.00 12.35 28.88
N ALA A 501 3.03 11.78 28.25
CA ALA A 501 4.41 11.87 28.74
C ALA A 501 4.96 13.29 28.67
N ARG A 502 4.43 14.12 27.77
CA ARG A 502 4.83 15.53 27.59
C ARG A 502 3.60 16.41 27.41
N GLU A 503 3.67 17.64 27.94
CA GLU A 503 2.65 18.68 27.75
C GLU A 503 2.67 19.16 26.29
N VAL A 504 1.52 19.21 25.62
CA VAL A 504 1.41 19.73 24.25
C VAL A 504 1.13 21.25 24.31
N ILE A 505 1.98 22.02 23.66
CA ILE A 505 1.87 23.50 23.62
C ILE A 505 1.81 23.96 22.15
N PHE A 506 0.87 24.87 21.88
CA PHE A 506 0.80 25.60 20.61
C PHE A 506 1.30 27.03 20.84
N LEU A 507 2.37 27.45 20.12
CA LEU A 507 2.89 28.81 20.22
C LEU A 507 2.02 29.83 19.50
N GLU A 508 1.22 29.40 18.53
CA GLU A 508 0.40 30.23 17.67
C GLU A 508 -0.76 29.42 17.10
N ASP A 509 -1.76 30.06 16.51
CA ASP A 509 -2.76 29.42 15.69
C ASP A 509 -2.10 28.83 14.44
N LEU A 510 -2.16 27.50 14.30
CA LEU A 510 -1.49 26.81 13.22
C LEU A 510 -2.14 27.09 11.85
N ASN A 511 -1.38 27.68 10.94
CA ASN A 511 -1.80 27.92 9.58
C ASN A 511 -1.66 26.66 8.71
N PRO A 512 -2.50 26.49 7.69
CA PRO A 512 -2.37 25.37 6.76
C PRO A 512 -0.97 25.32 6.14
N GLU A 513 -0.38 24.14 6.15
CA GLU A 513 0.88 23.88 5.46
C GLU A 513 0.69 23.97 3.95
N LYS A 514 1.69 24.50 3.26
CA LYS A 514 1.70 24.67 1.81
C LYS A 514 3.01 24.18 1.23
N SER A 515 2.92 23.46 0.12
CA SER A 515 4.10 22.94 -0.57
C SER A 515 4.07 23.20 -2.07
N TRP A 516 5.28 23.22 -2.66
CA TRP A 516 5.53 23.07 -4.07
C TRP A 516 6.16 21.70 -4.33
N ASN A 517 5.68 21.04 -5.37
CA ASN A 517 6.17 19.72 -5.75
C ASN A 517 6.52 19.71 -7.23
N VAL A 518 7.66 19.09 -7.57
CA VAL A 518 8.07 18.81 -8.94
C VAL A 518 8.50 17.35 -9.03
N ASN A 519 8.06 16.65 -10.07
CA ASN A 519 8.43 15.27 -10.33
C ASN A 519 8.74 15.08 -11.81
N LEU A 520 9.86 14.41 -12.10
CA LEU A 520 10.25 13.94 -13.42
C LEU A 520 10.23 12.41 -13.40
N ASN A 521 9.43 11.77 -14.26
CA ASN A 521 9.33 10.32 -14.35
C ASN A 521 9.66 9.86 -15.77
N TYR A 522 10.55 8.87 -15.89
CA TYR A 522 10.91 8.23 -17.14
C TYR A 522 10.70 6.73 -17.07
N VAL A 523 9.88 6.21 -17.97
CA VAL A 523 9.62 4.76 -18.11
C VAL A 523 10.20 4.28 -19.44
N LYS A 524 10.92 3.16 -19.41
CA LYS A 524 11.43 2.48 -20.59
C LYS A 524 11.15 0.99 -20.52
N LYS A 525 10.47 0.47 -21.54
CA LYS A 525 10.26 -0.97 -21.73
C LYS A 525 11.22 -1.51 -22.80
N PHE A 526 11.82 -2.64 -22.49
CA PHE A 526 12.70 -3.37 -23.40
C PHE A 526 12.11 -4.75 -23.63
N TYR A 527 11.90 -5.10 -24.86
CA TYR A 527 11.54 -6.45 -25.29
C TYR A 527 12.80 -7.14 -25.76
N LEU A 528 13.34 -8.04 -24.93
CA LEU A 528 14.56 -8.75 -25.21
C LEU A 528 14.25 -10.07 -25.95
N SER A 529 15.27 -10.64 -26.60
CA SER A 529 15.15 -11.97 -27.23
C SER A 529 14.71 -13.02 -26.19
N GLN A 530 14.07 -14.09 -26.62
CA GLN A 530 13.56 -15.19 -25.79
C GLN A 530 12.37 -14.80 -24.88
N GLY A 531 11.58 -13.77 -25.24
CA GLY A 531 10.36 -13.42 -24.49
C GLY A 531 10.62 -12.87 -23.08
N ILE A 532 11.73 -12.17 -22.89
CA ILE A 532 12.04 -11.45 -21.66
C ILE A 532 11.59 -10.02 -21.83
N ILE A 533 10.76 -9.53 -20.90
CA ILE A 533 10.47 -8.09 -20.74
C ILE A 533 11.27 -7.54 -19.59
N PHE A 534 11.88 -6.40 -19.83
CA PHE A 534 12.56 -5.59 -18.83
C PHE A 534 11.97 -4.18 -18.84
N ASP A 535 11.40 -3.76 -17.70
CA ASP A 535 10.85 -2.42 -17.50
C ASP A 535 11.73 -1.65 -16.54
N LEU A 536 12.09 -0.44 -16.90
CA LEU A 536 12.74 0.54 -16.03
C LEU A 536 11.76 1.70 -15.81
N ASP A 537 11.48 2.03 -14.55
CA ASP A 537 10.76 3.23 -14.13
C ASP A 537 11.68 4.03 -13.22
N PHE A 538 12.01 5.25 -13.61
CA PHE A 538 12.93 6.15 -12.90
C PHE A 538 12.24 7.48 -12.62
N SER A 539 12.33 7.97 -11.39
CA SER A 539 11.76 9.25 -10.99
C SER A 539 12.76 10.10 -10.20
N VAL A 540 12.71 11.41 -10.43
CA VAL A 540 13.37 12.43 -9.62
C VAL A 540 12.28 13.34 -9.05
N PHE A 541 12.29 13.60 -7.75
CA PHE A 541 11.27 14.40 -7.10
C PHE A 541 11.87 15.44 -6.15
N SER A 542 11.14 16.52 -6.00
CA SER A 542 11.45 17.60 -5.05
C SER A 542 10.16 18.15 -4.48
N THR A 543 10.07 18.22 -3.16
CA THR A 543 8.98 18.84 -2.41
C THR A 543 9.56 19.90 -1.50
N GLN A 544 9.01 21.09 -1.53
CA GLN A 544 9.41 22.20 -0.66
C GLN A 544 8.20 22.77 0.08
N PHE A 545 8.29 22.84 1.40
CA PHE A 545 7.33 23.51 2.27
C PHE A 545 7.86 24.88 2.68
N SER A 546 6.97 25.85 2.78
CA SER A 546 7.28 27.20 3.26
C SER A 546 6.91 27.41 4.74
N ASN A 547 6.00 26.62 5.27
CA ASN A 547 5.43 26.79 6.61
C ASN A 547 5.00 25.44 7.20
N LYS A 548 5.83 24.41 7.08
CA LYS A 548 5.58 23.09 7.68
C LYS A 548 5.32 23.25 9.18
N ILE A 549 4.40 22.48 9.73
CA ILE A 549 4.20 22.39 11.18
C ILE A 549 5.20 21.37 11.72
N ILE A 550 6.00 21.75 12.68
CA ILE A 550 7.02 20.90 13.28
C ILE A 550 6.85 20.82 14.78
N PRO A 551 6.96 19.61 15.36
CA PRO A 551 7.09 19.44 16.79
C PRO A 551 8.54 19.73 17.22
N ASP A 552 8.71 20.59 18.21
CA ASP A 552 9.98 20.77 18.89
C ASP A 552 10.00 19.90 20.15
N TYR A 553 10.80 18.84 20.11
CA TYR A 553 11.05 17.92 21.21
C TYR A 553 12.30 18.25 22.00
N ASP A 554 13.12 19.20 21.52
CA ASP A 554 14.48 19.43 21.98
C ASP A 554 14.57 20.63 22.95
N THR A 555 13.68 21.61 22.84
CA THR A 555 13.73 22.86 23.67
C THR A 555 13.36 22.59 25.12
N ASP A 556 12.35 21.77 25.39
CA ASP A 556 11.90 21.42 26.73
C ASP A 556 11.56 19.91 26.77
N PRO A 557 12.25 19.09 27.56
CA PRO A 557 12.03 17.64 27.58
C PRO A 557 10.63 17.22 28.09
N ASN A 558 9.91 18.11 28.76
CA ASN A 558 8.57 17.88 29.29
C ASN A 558 7.47 18.34 28.32
N LYS A 559 7.84 18.96 27.20
CA LYS A 559 6.90 19.57 26.26
C LYS A 559 7.10 19.10 24.84
N ILE A 560 6.01 19.14 24.10
CA ILE A 560 6.03 19.09 22.64
C ILE A 560 5.47 20.43 22.18
N ILE A 561 6.32 21.24 21.57
CA ILE A 561 5.96 22.62 21.20
C ILE A 561 5.69 22.65 19.69
N TYR A 562 4.47 22.97 19.29
CA TYR A 562 4.07 23.05 17.87
C TYR A 562 4.03 24.50 17.40
N SER A 563 4.59 24.74 16.23
CA SER A 563 4.53 26.02 15.52
C SER A 563 4.64 25.83 14.02
N ASN A 564 4.23 26.83 13.24
CA ASN A 564 4.58 26.85 11.82
C ASN A 564 6.07 27.20 11.65
N LEU A 565 6.77 26.44 10.83
CA LEU A 565 8.18 26.65 10.53
C LEU A 565 8.43 28.04 9.94
N SER A 566 9.29 28.83 10.58
CA SER A 566 9.72 30.13 10.06
C SER A 566 10.81 30.06 8.98
N GLY A 567 11.23 28.85 8.62
CA GLY A 567 12.24 28.53 7.61
C GLY A 567 11.67 27.81 6.39
N LYS A 568 12.34 26.75 5.96
CA LYS A 568 11.88 25.88 4.87
C LYS A 568 12.13 24.40 5.20
N SER A 569 11.23 23.54 4.73
CA SER A 569 11.46 22.09 4.73
C SER A 569 11.52 21.61 3.29
N THR A 570 12.51 20.76 3.00
CA THR A 570 12.71 20.19 1.65
C THR A 570 12.84 18.68 1.72
N SER A 571 12.24 17.97 0.75
CA SER A 571 12.49 16.57 0.51
C SER A 571 12.79 16.36 -0.97
N ASN A 572 14.02 15.93 -1.27
CA ASN A 572 14.49 15.65 -2.60
C ASN A 572 14.87 14.18 -2.73
N GLY A 573 14.66 13.58 -3.87
CA GLY A 573 15.07 12.22 -4.03
C GLY A 573 15.02 11.68 -5.45
N ILE A 574 15.54 10.46 -5.55
CA ILE A 574 15.52 9.65 -6.76
C ILE A 574 14.94 8.28 -6.41
N SER A 575 14.05 7.79 -7.28
CA SER A 575 13.44 6.47 -7.15
C SER A 575 13.58 5.71 -8.46
N SER A 576 13.89 4.42 -8.38
CA SER A 576 13.96 3.53 -9.53
C SER A 576 13.24 2.23 -9.24
N ASN A 577 12.42 1.76 -10.18
CA ASN A 577 11.84 0.42 -10.18
C ASN A 577 12.34 -0.32 -11.43
N VAL A 578 12.75 -1.56 -11.24
CA VAL A 578 13.16 -2.47 -12.29
C VAL A 578 12.29 -3.72 -12.22
N ASN A 579 11.59 -4.03 -13.30
CA ASN A 579 10.78 -5.23 -13.41
C ASN A 579 11.32 -6.12 -14.54
N LEU A 580 11.55 -7.37 -14.24
CA LEU A 580 11.94 -8.38 -15.21
C LEU A 580 10.92 -9.50 -15.18
N LEU A 581 10.39 -9.82 -16.36
CA LEU A 581 9.49 -10.95 -16.58
C LEU A 581 10.10 -11.88 -17.62
N ALA A 582 10.37 -13.12 -17.24
CA ALA A 582 10.86 -14.16 -18.12
C ALA A 582 9.78 -15.21 -18.41
N TYR A 583 9.81 -15.78 -19.61
CA TYR A 583 8.83 -16.77 -20.07
C TYR A 583 8.78 -18.06 -19.21
N ASP A 584 9.88 -18.39 -18.53
CA ASP A 584 9.99 -19.60 -17.70
C ASP A 584 9.34 -19.46 -16.31
N GLY A 585 8.58 -18.37 -16.10
CA GLY A 585 7.86 -18.10 -14.86
C GLY A 585 8.71 -17.38 -13.78
N LEU A 586 9.88 -16.85 -14.14
CA LEU A 586 10.67 -15.99 -13.27
C LEU A 586 10.17 -14.55 -13.39
N ARG A 587 9.91 -13.91 -12.25
CA ARG A 587 9.61 -12.48 -12.12
C ARG A 587 10.51 -11.87 -11.07
N ILE A 588 11.11 -10.74 -11.40
CA ILE A 588 11.95 -9.98 -10.48
C ILE A 588 11.44 -8.54 -10.48
N ASN A 589 11.15 -8.04 -9.29
CA ASN A 589 10.83 -6.63 -9.06
C ASN A 589 11.87 -6.10 -8.08
N LEU A 590 12.56 -5.04 -8.44
CA LEU A 590 13.54 -4.35 -7.60
C LEU A 590 13.15 -2.87 -7.54
N GLY A 591 13.13 -2.32 -6.36
CA GLY A 591 12.88 -0.90 -6.14
C GLY A 591 13.96 -0.30 -5.25
N MET A 592 14.38 0.94 -5.54
CA MET A 592 15.31 1.68 -4.72
C MET A 592 14.94 3.16 -4.73
N THR A 593 14.88 3.77 -3.55
CA THR A 593 14.61 5.19 -3.38
C THR A 593 15.66 5.80 -2.46
N PHE A 594 16.27 6.89 -2.87
CA PHE A 594 17.20 7.71 -2.07
C PHE A 594 16.52 9.03 -1.74
N ILE A 595 16.66 9.47 -0.49
CA ILE A 595 15.94 10.62 0.05
C ILE A 595 16.90 11.54 0.80
N ASP A 596 16.88 12.83 0.44
CA ASP A 596 17.52 13.91 1.20
C ASP A 596 16.43 14.88 1.71
N SER A 597 15.97 14.62 2.93
CA SER A 597 14.95 15.44 3.61
C SER A 597 15.59 16.29 4.70
N ASN A 598 15.26 17.59 4.72
CA ASN A 598 15.87 18.55 5.63
C ASN A 598 14.85 19.61 6.06
N ILE A 599 14.98 20.04 7.31
CA ILE A 599 14.33 21.21 7.90
C ILE A 599 15.43 22.24 8.14
N GLU A 600 15.25 23.45 7.65
CA GLU A 600 16.19 24.57 7.84
C GLU A 600 15.46 25.71 8.57
N GLU A 601 15.90 26.02 9.77
CA GLU A 601 15.37 27.06 10.58
C GLU A 601 16.53 27.87 11.22
N LYS A 602 16.46 29.22 11.19
CA LYS A 602 17.50 30.12 11.72
C LYS A 602 18.93 29.79 11.27
N GLY A 603 19.06 29.21 10.03
CA GLY A 603 20.34 28.80 9.47
C GLY A 603 20.86 27.45 9.96
N VAL A 604 20.13 26.76 10.82
CA VAL A 604 20.44 25.39 11.25
C VAL A 604 19.66 24.41 10.38
N LYS A 605 20.40 23.46 9.81
CA LYS A 605 19.84 22.39 8.96
C LYS A 605 19.78 21.10 9.75
N THR A 606 18.57 20.56 9.94
CA THR A 606 18.32 19.31 10.65
C THR A 606 17.56 18.34 9.76
N ARG A 607 17.63 17.04 10.09
CA ARG A 607 16.87 16.00 9.42
C ARG A 607 15.59 15.71 10.22
N PRO A 608 14.44 15.45 9.56
CA PRO A 608 13.25 14.99 10.26
C PRO A 608 13.49 13.65 10.97
N TYR A 609 12.84 13.45 12.10
CA TYR A 609 12.85 12.16 12.79
C TYR A 609 12.22 11.05 11.93
N LEU A 610 12.63 9.83 12.18
CA LEU A 610 12.10 8.61 11.55
C LEU A 610 12.05 8.66 10.01
N THR A 611 12.91 9.50 9.37
CA THR A 611 13.01 9.58 7.91
C THR A 611 14.29 8.91 7.43
N GLU A 612 14.16 7.90 6.58
CA GLU A 612 15.27 7.13 6.03
C GLU A 612 16.07 7.91 4.98
N ARG A 613 17.36 7.55 4.80
CA ARG A 613 18.19 8.08 3.70
C ARG A 613 17.98 7.33 2.40
N PHE A 614 17.63 6.05 2.51
CA PHE A 614 17.30 5.21 1.38
C PHE A 614 16.39 4.08 1.82
N GLN A 615 15.58 3.60 0.90
CA GLN A 615 14.78 2.40 1.02
C GLN A 615 14.98 1.56 -0.23
N GLY A 616 15.17 0.26 -0.05
CA GLY A 616 15.14 -0.70 -1.14
C GLY A 616 14.13 -1.79 -0.89
N VAL A 617 13.48 -2.28 -1.94
CA VAL A 617 12.53 -3.38 -1.88
C VAL A 617 12.82 -4.37 -3.01
N TRP A 618 12.60 -5.65 -2.76
CA TRP A 618 12.72 -6.65 -3.82
C TRP A 618 11.67 -7.75 -3.66
N LYS A 619 11.28 -8.28 -4.81
CA LYS A 619 10.46 -9.47 -4.93
C LYS A 619 11.00 -10.34 -6.06
N ILE A 620 11.38 -11.56 -5.74
CA ILE A 620 11.79 -12.58 -6.70
C ILE A 620 10.77 -13.71 -6.60
N GLN A 621 10.07 -13.94 -7.70
CA GLN A 621 9.08 -15.00 -7.79
C GLN A 621 9.49 -16.01 -8.86
N LYS A 622 9.47 -17.30 -8.51
CA LYS A 622 9.62 -18.39 -9.46
C LYS A 622 8.39 -19.29 -9.45
N LYS A 623 7.76 -19.43 -10.61
CA LYS A 623 6.60 -20.29 -10.81
C LYS A 623 6.99 -21.53 -11.63
N TRP A 624 6.77 -22.72 -11.08
CA TRP A 624 6.92 -23.99 -11.78
C TRP A 624 5.54 -24.50 -12.19
N ASN A 625 5.18 -24.28 -13.46
CA ASN A 625 3.86 -24.65 -13.99
C ASN A 625 3.62 -26.18 -13.98
N SER A 626 4.67 -27.01 -14.17
CA SER A 626 4.58 -28.48 -14.13
C SER A 626 4.12 -29.01 -12.76
N ASN A 627 4.54 -28.35 -11.69
CA ASN A 627 4.27 -28.77 -10.32
C ASN A 627 3.23 -27.90 -9.62
N ASN A 628 2.71 -26.87 -10.28
CA ASN A 628 1.83 -25.85 -9.68
C ASN A 628 2.40 -25.28 -8.37
N LEU A 629 3.71 -24.99 -8.36
CA LEU A 629 4.44 -24.41 -7.25
C LEU A 629 4.85 -22.99 -7.57
N VAL A 630 4.78 -22.12 -6.57
CA VAL A 630 5.29 -20.75 -6.62
C VAL A 630 6.17 -20.52 -5.41
N LEU A 631 7.40 -20.07 -5.63
CA LEU A 631 8.30 -19.59 -4.60
C LEU A 631 8.38 -18.08 -4.71
N ASP A 632 8.09 -17.40 -3.62
CA ASP A 632 8.26 -15.96 -3.46
C ASP A 632 9.37 -15.69 -2.44
N PHE A 633 10.31 -14.82 -2.82
CA PHE A 633 11.35 -14.30 -1.95
C PHE A 633 11.26 -12.78 -1.98
N THR A 634 10.89 -12.18 -0.85
CA THR A 634 10.66 -10.75 -0.72
C THR A 634 11.56 -10.16 0.36
N GLY A 635 11.84 -8.88 0.26
CA GLY A 635 12.57 -8.21 1.32
C GLY A 635 12.63 -6.72 1.14
N THR A 636 13.05 -6.07 2.22
CA THR A 636 13.26 -4.64 2.32
C THR A 636 14.61 -4.34 2.94
N ILE A 637 15.23 -3.25 2.52
CA ILE A 637 16.36 -2.63 3.20
C ILE A 637 16.01 -1.19 3.52
N THR A 638 16.20 -0.81 4.79
CA THR A 638 15.98 0.56 5.25
C THR A 638 17.30 1.17 5.68
N GLY A 639 17.57 2.36 5.18
CA GLY A 639 18.76 3.15 5.54
C GLY A 639 18.66 3.74 6.96
N PRO A 640 19.71 4.39 7.44
CA PRO A 640 19.70 5.00 8.76
C PRO A 640 18.58 6.04 8.90
N LEU A 641 17.87 5.98 10.04
CA LEU A 641 16.86 6.95 10.46
C LEU A 641 17.39 7.79 11.62
N LYS A 642 17.06 9.07 11.67
CA LYS A 642 17.26 9.89 12.89
C LYS A 642 16.21 9.46 13.91
N LEU A 643 16.62 9.16 15.13
CA LEU A 643 15.76 8.64 16.19
C LEU A 643 15.51 9.70 17.26
N PRO A 644 14.31 9.72 17.89
CA PRO A 644 14.01 10.66 18.97
C PRO A 644 14.74 10.22 20.25
N THR A 645 15.72 11.02 20.69
CA THR A 645 16.38 10.88 22.00
C THR A 645 15.80 11.90 22.96
N LEU A 646 15.74 11.54 24.26
CA LEU A 646 15.13 12.40 25.28
C LEU A 646 15.94 13.67 25.59
N SER A 647 17.27 13.54 25.57
CA SER A 647 18.18 14.64 25.85
C SER A 647 19.58 14.35 25.33
N SER A 648 20.50 15.30 25.51
CA SER A 648 21.92 15.09 25.22
C SER A 648 22.61 14.05 26.13
N LEU A 649 22.00 13.71 27.25
CA LEU A 649 22.47 12.65 28.17
C LEU A 649 21.96 11.25 27.79
N ASP A 650 20.99 11.13 26.89
CA ASP A 650 20.44 9.86 26.47
C ASP A 650 21.53 8.99 25.81
N PRO A 651 21.84 7.80 26.34
CA PRO A 651 22.93 6.97 25.82
C PRO A 651 22.55 6.24 24.52
N ARG A 652 21.30 6.29 24.10
CA ARG A 652 20.81 5.62 22.89
C ARG A 652 21.36 6.29 21.64
N PRO A 653 21.63 5.55 20.55
CA PRO A 653 22.13 6.13 19.30
C PRO A 653 21.15 7.13 18.68
N ILE A 654 21.64 8.29 18.24
CA ILE A 654 20.83 9.31 17.52
C ILE A 654 20.33 8.80 16.17
N ASN A 655 20.99 7.81 15.58
CA ASN A 655 20.59 7.21 14.29
C ASN A 655 20.54 5.69 14.41
N SER A 656 19.55 5.08 13.77
CA SER A 656 19.53 3.63 13.57
C SER A 656 20.66 3.19 12.66
N LYS A 657 21.01 1.91 12.72
CA LYS A 657 21.77 1.25 11.65
C LYS A 657 20.85 0.95 10.48
N SER A 658 21.41 0.72 9.29
CA SER A 658 20.65 0.12 8.19
C SER A 658 20.28 -1.31 8.54
N PHE A 659 19.06 -1.73 8.17
CA PHE A 659 18.57 -3.08 8.46
C PHE A 659 17.79 -3.67 7.28
N ASN A 660 17.69 -5.00 7.28
CA ASN A 660 16.99 -5.76 6.24
C ASN A 660 15.93 -6.66 6.87
N ILE A 661 14.76 -6.71 6.25
CA ILE A 661 13.73 -7.71 6.53
C ILE A 661 13.60 -8.59 5.30
N ILE A 662 13.77 -9.90 5.46
CA ILE A 662 13.71 -10.87 4.36
C ILE A 662 12.67 -11.92 4.67
N ASN A 663 11.80 -12.21 3.70
CA ASN A 663 10.72 -13.18 3.83
C ASN A 663 10.75 -14.18 2.67
N MET A 664 10.29 -15.39 2.92
CA MET A 664 10.17 -16.45 1.92
C MET A 664 8.82 -17.16 2.06
N GLN A 665 8.15 -17.41 0.95
CA GLN A 665 6.90 -18.16 0.90
C GLN A 665 6.94 -19.21 -0.22
N LEU A 666 6.45 -20.41 0.08
CA LEU A 666 6.15 -21.45 -0.89
C LEU A 666 4.63 -21.62 -0.98
N THR A 667 4.10 -21.55 -2.19
CA THR A 667 2.67 -21.74 -2.46
C THR A 667 2.47 -22.95 -3.38
N LYS A 668 1.58 -23.86 -2.99
CA LYS A 668 1.11 -24.99 -3.82
C LYS A 668 -0.32 -24.74 -4.26
N VAL A 669 -0.56 -24.77 -5.57
CA VAL A 669 -1.90 -24.66 -6.15
C VAL A 669 -2.45 -26.07 -6.45
N TRP A 670 -3.64 -26.37 -5.92
CA TRP A 670 -4.32 -27.65 -6.04
C TRP A 670 -5.55 -27.49 -6.92
N LYS A 671 -5.60 -28.20 -8.02
CA LYS A 671 -6.75 -28.22 -8.98
C LYS A 671 -7.24 -26.82 -9.41
N GLY A 672 -6.42 -25.79 -9.28
CA GLY A 672 -6.75 -24.42 -9.72
C GLY A 672 -7.68 -23.61 -8.80
N VAL A 673 -8.24 -24.19 -7.74
CA VAL A 673 -9.23 -23.56 -6.84
C VAL A 673 -8.79 -23.45 -5.40
N PHE A 674 -7.84 -24.27 -4.98
CA PHE A 674 -7.31 -24.32 -3.61
C PHE A 674 -5.81 -24.08 -3.63
N GLU A 675 -5.34 -23.22 -2.74
CA GLU A 675 -3.92 -22.93 -2.52
C GLU A 675 -3.58 -23.21 -1.06
N SER A 676 -2.48 -23.93 -0.82
CA SER A 676 -1.83 -23.98 0.48
C SER A 676 -0.51 -23.22 0.39
N TYR A 677 -0.21 -22.43 1.38
CA TYR A 677 1.03 -21.65 1.41
C TYR A 677 1.62 -21.61 2.82
N GLY A 678 2.92 -21.47 2.88
CA GLY A 678 3.63 -21.33 4.15
C GLY A 678 5.02 -20.77 3.90
N GLY A 679 5.62 -20.25 4.95
CA GLY A 679 6.91 -19.59 4.82
C GLY A 679 7.49 -19.11 6.13
N ILE A 680 8.49 -18.25 5.98
CA ILE A 680 9.24 -17.66 7.07
C ILE A 680 9.28 -16.16 6.84
N LYS A 681 8.92 -15.37 7.84
CA LYS A 681 9.11 -13.92 7.88
C LYS A 681 10.32 -13.56 8.72
N ASN A 682 10.98 -12.46 8.35
CA ASN A 682 12.16 -11.94 9.02
C ASN A 682 13.25 -13.02 9.24
N ILE A 683 13.67 -13.67 8.15
CA ILE A 683 14.65 -14.78 8.19
C ILE A 683 15.96 -14.39 8.89
N LEU A 684 16.34 -13.10 8.80
CA LEU A 684 17.55 -12.59 9.44
C LEU A 684 17.38 -12.35 10.95
N ASN A 685 16.19 -12.56 11.50
CA ASN A 685 15.84 -12.32 12.92
C ASN A 685 16.21 -10.90 13.38
N PHE A 686 16.02 -9.90 12.50
CA PHE A 686 16.29 -8.52 12.86
C PHE A 686 15.21 -7.99 13.82
N THR A 687 15.64 -7.37 14.92
CA THR A 687 14.81 -6.60 15.84
C THR A 687 15.56 -5.32 16.23
N PRO A 688 14.86 -4.24 16.63
CA PRO A 688 15.46 -3.09 17.29
C PRO A 688 16.23 -3.50 18.54
N SER A 689 17.02 -2.57 19.08
CA SER A 689 17.72 -2.81 20.36
C SER A 689 16.72 -2.93 21.52
N ALA A 690 17.07 -3.72 22.53
CA ALA A 690 16.22 -3.96 23.71
C ALA A 690 15.89 -2.70 24.53
N ASN A 691 16.64 -1.61 24.36
CA ASN A 691 16.40 -0.31 24.99
C ASN A 691 15.53 0.65 24.17
N SER A 692 14.67 0.13 23.30
CA SER A 692 13.72 0.94 22.52
C SER A 692 12.69 1.65 23.38
N ILE A 693 12.38 1.13 24.57
CA ILE A 693 11.58 1.80 25.58
C ILE A 693 12.52 2.33 26.67
N ALA A 694 12.59 3.67 26.82
CA ALA A 694 13.35 4.26 27.92
C ALA A 694 12.65 3.98 29.25
N ARG A 695 13.41 3.59 30.28
CA ARG A 695 12.89 3.31 31.63
C ARG A 695 11.68 2.38 31.64
N SER A 696 11.69 1.30 30.86
CA SER A 696 10.61 0.31 30.85
C SER A 696 10.29 -0.26 32.26
N PHE A 697 11.24 -0.26 33.18
CA PHE A 697 11.08 -0.72 34.56
C PHE A 697 10.34 0.27 35.49
N ASP A 698 10.14 1.52 35.07
CA ASP A 698 9.45 2.59 35.82
C ASP A 698 8.55 3.43 34.89
N PRO A 699 7.50 2.82 34.29
CA PRO A 699 6.75 3.45 33.22
C PRO A 699 5.80 4.58 33.67
N PHE A 700 5.76 4.89 34.97
CA PHE A 700 5.05 6.03 35.54
C PHE A 700 5.99 7.06 36.16
N ASP A 701 7.30 6.96 35.93
CA ASP A 701 8.36 7.86 36.41
C ASP A 701 8.35 8.10 37.92
N LYS A 702 7.86 7.11 38.71
CA LYS A 702 7.73 7.23 40.16
C LYS A 702 9.07 7.38 40.90
N GLN A 703 10.16 6.94 40.25
CA GLN A 703 11.51 7.01 40.77
C GLN A 703 12.35 8.11 40.12
N VAL A 704 11.76 8.92 39.25
CA VAL A 704 12.44 10.09 38.63
C VAL A 704 12.43 11.25 39.59
N ILE A 705 13.58 11.91 39.72
CA ILE A 705 13.70 13.14 40.49
C ILE A 705 13.72 14.32 39.49
N TYR A 706 12.86 15.29 39.76
CA TYR A 706 12.71 16.47 38.92
C TYR A 706 13.27 17.69 39.65
N ASP A 707 13.76 18.66 38.87
CA ASP A 707 14.13 19.99 39.40
C ASP A 707 12.88 20.87 39.62
N ASN A 708 13.10 22.14 40.01
CA ASN A 708 12.02 23.10 40.24
C ASN A 708 11.26 23.51 38.96
N GLN A 709 11.78 23.15 37.77
CA GLN A 709 11.17 23.41 36.48
C GLN A 709 10.47 22.17 35.95
N GLY A 710 10.48 21.05 36.69
CA GLY A 710 9.91 19.77 36.27
C GLY A 710 10.80 18.99 35.33
N ILE A 711 12.07 19.34 35.17
CA ILE A 711 13.02 18.61 34.30
C ILE A 711 13.69 17.50 35.11
N ALA A 712 13.71 16.29 34.55
CA ALA A 712 14.38 15.14 35.15
C ALA A 712 15.87 15.43 35.33
N ILE A 713 16.41 15.14 36.53
CA ILE A 713 17.82 15.39 36.87
C ILE A 713 18.60 14.07 36.97
N SER A 714 19.90 14.16 36.65
CA SER A 714 20.83 13.05 36.81
C SER A 714 21.00 12.66 38.28
N THR A 715 20.83 11.39 38.59
CA THR A 715 21.02 10.83 39.92
C THR A 715 21.80 9.52 39.82
N PRO A 716 22.36 8.95 40.90
CA PRO A 716 23.04 7.67 40.85
C PRO A 716 22.16 6.51 40.27
N ASN A 717 20.84 6.58 40.50
CA ASN A 717 19.88 5.59 39.99
C ASN A 717 19.32 5.92 38.60
N ASN A 718 19.51 7.14 38.12
CA ASN A 718 19.11 7.63 36.81
C ASN A 718 20.20 8.57 36.24
N PRO A 719 21.40 8.02 35.89
CA PRO A 719 22.54 8.84 35.51
C PRO A 719 22.34 9.65 34.22
N TYR A 720 21.40 9.22 33.41
CA TYR A 720 21.09 9.86 32.12
C TYR A 720 19.85 10.76 32.16
N ALA A 721 19.26 10.95 33.34
CA ALA A 721 18.05 11.77 33.53
C ALA A 721 16.91 11.37 32.58
N LEU A 722 16.70 10.08 32.36
CA LEU A 722 15.67 9.57 31.48
C LEU A 722 14.29 9.57 32.16
N THR A 723 13.25 9.77 31.39
CA THR A 723 11.84 9.49 31.71
C THR A 723 11.36 8.32 30.90
N PHE A 724 10.19 7.79 31.20
CA PHE A 724 9.56 6.75 30.38
C PHE A 724 9.23 7.30 28.99
N ASP A 725 9.67 6.60 27.92
CA ASP A 725 9.40 7.00 26.54
C ASP A 725 9.39 5.80 25.58
N PRO A 726 8.24 5.49 24.97
CA PRO A 726 8.09 4.41 24.00
C PRO A 726 8.27 4.88 22.53
N SER A 727 8.65 6.13 22.28
CA SER A 727 8.70 6.71 20.91
C SER A 727 9.95 6.34 20.11
N TYR A 728 10.97 5.74 20.76
CA TYR A 728 12.22 5.33 20.11
C TYR A 728 12.06 4.01 19.35
N VAL A 729 11.14 3.97 18.39
CA VAL A 729 10.82 2.79 17.57
C VAL A 729 11.07 3.06 16.09
N TYR A 730 11.65 2.11 15.37
CA TYR A 730 11.95 2.25 13.95
C TYR A 730 11.72 0.96 13.13
N ALA A 731 11.45 -0.15 13.79
CA ALA A 731 11.06 -1.42 13.20
C ALA A 731 10.28 -2.26 14.22
N SER A 732 9.62 -3.32 13.77
CA SER A 732 8.90 -4.26 14.63
C SER A 732 9.86 -5.06 15.50
N ASN A 733 9.50 -5.31 16.75
CA ASN A 733 10.20 -6.21 17.68
C ASN A 733 9.96 -7.70 17.37
N GLN A 734 9.10 -8.02 16.40
CA GLN A 734 8.87 -9.39 15.96
C GLN A 734 10.09 -9.94 15.24
N GLY A 735 10.76 -10.91 15.83
CA GLY A 735 11.85 -11.66 15.22
C GLY A 735 11.39 -12.61 14.11
N VAL A 736 12.17 -13.68 13.89
CA VAL A 736 11.82 -14.73 12.92
C VAL A 736 10.51 -15.41 13.30
N ARG A 737 9.62 -15.61 12.28
CA ARG A 737 8.35 -16.30 12.51
C ARG A 737 7.94 -17.12 11.29
N PHE A 738 7.47 -18.34 11.56
CA PHE A 738 6.86 -19.21 10.57
C PHE A 738 5.40 -18.82 10.39
N PHE A 739 4.86 -19.06 9.21
CA PHE A 739 3.44 -18.92 8.96
C PHE A 739 2.94 -20.01 8.01
N PHE A 740 1.65 -20.30 8.13
CA PHE A 740 0.94 -21.23 7.24
C PHE A 740 -0.45 -20.67 6.95
N GLY A 741 -0.93 -20.88 5.71
CA GLY A 741 -2.27 -20.45 5.34
C GLY A 741 -2.87 -21.23 4.17
N LEU A 742 -4.15 -21.01 3.97
CA LEU A 742 -4.99 -21.67 2.98
C LEU A 742 -5.80 -20.60 2.24
N ARG A 743 -5.91 -20.75 0.91
CA ARG A 743 -6.82 -19.97 0.07
C ARG A 743 -7.72 -20.90 -0.71
N TRP A 744 -8.97 -20.56 -0.75
CA TRP A 744 -9.97 -21.31 -1.52
C TRP A 744 -10.91 -20.37 -2.24
N LYS A 745 -11.28 -20.75 -3.48
CA LYS A 745 -12.24 -20.02 -4.30
C LYS A 745 -13.21 -20.99 -4.93
N TYR A 746 -14.48 -20.62 -4.96
CA TYR A 746 -15.56 -21.31 -5.62
C TYR A 746 -16.26 -20.33 -6.56
N ASP A 747 -16.23 -20.61 -7.87
CA ASP A 747 -16.79 -19.76 -8.94
C ASP A 747 -18.23 -20.13 -9.29
#